data_64d21bf75ba974992894ea36badb42f7
#
_entry.id   64d21bf75ba974992894ea36badb42f7
#
_cell.length_a   1.000
_cell.length_b   1.000
_cell.length_c   1.000
_cell.angle_alpha   90.00
_cell.angle_beta   90.00
_cell.angle_gamma   90.00
#
_symmetry.space_group_name_H-M   'P 1'
#
loop_
_entity.id
_entity.type
_entity.pdbx_description
1 polymer ?
#
loop_
_entity_poly.entity_id
_entity_poly.type
_entity_poly.pdbx_seq_one_letter_code
_entity_poly.pdbx_strand_id
1 'polypeptide(L)'
;MTRKQRALFEPALVRTALIDAVKKLDPRVQWRNPVMFVVYIGSLLTTAIWLAILAGQTDGAAAFTGSVALWLWFTVLFANFAEALAEGRSKAQAESLRGTKKTSWAKKLAGPRRDGATEKVAAESLRKGDIVLVEAGDTIPCDGEVLEGGASVDESAITGESAPVIRESGGDFSSVTGGTRVLSDWLVVQCSVNPGETFLDRMIAMVEGAKRRKTPNEIALTILLVALTIVFVLATATLFPFSQYSVEAAGSGSVVTITVLVALLVCLIPTTIGGLLSAIGVAGMSRMLGANVIATSGRAVEAAGDVDVLLLDKTGTITLGNRQASEFLPAPGVKEQELADAAQLASLADETPEGRSIVVLAKQRFNLRERDLQALNATFVPFSAQTRMSGVNVQERMIRKGAVDAIRRHVESNQGHFPRAVDDLVESVARTGGTPLVVAEGARVLGVVALKDIVKGGIKERFNELRKMGIKTVMITGDNPLTAAAIAAEAGVDDFLSEATPEAKLALIRQYQAEGRLVAMTGDGTNDAPALAQADVAVAMNSGTQAAKEAGNMVDLDSNPTKLIEVVHIGKQMLMTRGSLTTFSIANDVAKYFAIIPAAFAATYPQLNALNVMHLHSPASAIMSAVIFNALVIVFLIPLALKGVSYKPMSAAALLRRNLWLYGVGGLLVPFVGIKLIDLILVALHVAG
;
A
#
# COMPACT_ATOMS: atom_id res chain seq x y z
N MET A 1 8.32 -17.06 2.70
CA MET A 1 7.21 -17.76 2.01
C MET A 1 6.22 -16.74 1.53
N THR A 2 6.13 -16.50 0.23
CA THR A 2 5.11 -15.63 -0.35
C THR A 2 3.73 -16.12 0.09
N ARG A 3 2.97 -15.31 0.84
CA ARG A 3 1.57 -15.59 1.15
C ARG A 3 0.87 -15.92 -0.17
N LYS A 4 0.44 -17.18 -0.36
CA LYS A 4 -0.35 -17.59 -1.53
C LYS A 4 -1.53 -16.63 -1.64
N GLN A 5 -1.54 -15.78 -2.66
CA GLN A 5 -2.71 -14.96 -2.96
C GLN A 5 -3.89 -15.93 -3.14
N ARG A 6 -4.87 -15.85 -2.25
CA ARG A 6 -6.09 -16.65 -2.34
C ARG A 6 -6.80 -16.35 -3.66
N ALA A 7 -7.36 -17.39 -4.29
CA ALA A 7 -8.10 -17.23 -5.53
C ALA A 7 -9.23 -16.19 -5.35
N LEU A 8 -9.50 -15.42 -6.41
CA LEU A 8 -10.51 -14.35 -6.38
C LEU A 8 -11.90 -14.87 -5.96
N PHE A 9 -12.23 -16.08 -6.38
CA PHE A 9 -13.49 -16.77 -6.13
C PHE A 9 -13.24 -18.10 -5.39
N GLU A 10 -12.73 -18.00 -4.16
CA GLU A 10 -12.64 -19.17 -3.29
C GLU A 10 -14.04 -19.60 -2.85
N PRO A 11 -14.43 -20.89 -2.98
CA PRO A 11 -15.81 -21.34 -2.73
C PRO A 11 -16.36 -20.94 -1.36
N ALA A 12 -15.54 -20.97 -0.32
CA ALA A 12 -15.93 -20.59 1.03
C ALA A 12 -16.28 -19.07 1.11
N LEU A 13 -15.47 -18.22 0.49
CA LEU A 13 -15.72 -16.77 0.44
C LEU A 13 -16.97 -16.45 -0.37
N VAL A 14 -17.15 -17.11 -1.52
CA VAL A 14 -18.34 -16.92 -2.36
C VAL A 14 -19.62 -17.31 -1.62
N ARG A 15 -19.62 -18.44 -0.90
CA ARG A 15 -20.77 -18.87 -0.10
C ARG A 15 -21.14 -17.87 0.99
N THR A 16 -20.14 -17.39 1.72
CA THR A 16 -20.35 -16.38 2.77
C THR A 16 -20.86 -15.06 2.16
N ALA A 17 -20.26 -14.63 1.04
CA ALA A 17 -20.67 -13.41 0.34
C ALA A 17 -22.13 -13.47 -0.18
N LEU A 18 -22.59 -14.63 -0.65
CA LEU A 18 -23.98 -14.83 -1.07
C LEU A 18 -24.95 -14.67 0.11
N ILE A 19 -24.62 -15.25 1.26
CA ILE A 19 -25.46 -15.10 2.49
C ILE A 19 -25.47 -13.63 2.94
N ASP A 20 -24.31 -12.98 2.96
CA ASP A 20 -24.21 -11.59 3.38
C ASP A 20 -24.86 -10.62 2.38
N ALA A 21 -24.87 -10.94 1.09
CA ALA A 21 -25.61 -10.16 0.09
C ALA A 21 -27.13 -10.11 0.39
N VAL A 22 -27.70 -11.22 0.85
CA VAL A 22 -29.11 -11.26 1.26
C VAL A 22 -29.34 -10.49 2.56
N LYS A 23 -28.44 -10.65 3.56
CA LYS A 23 -28.55 -9.87 4.82
C LYS A 23 -28.46 -8.36 4.59
N LYS A 24 -27.70 -7.93 3.60
CA LYS A 24 -27.57 -6.51 3.22
C LYS A 24 -28.81 -5.92 2.55
N LEU A 25 -29.88 -6.70 2.31
CA LEU A 25 -31.17 -6.19 1.87
C LEU A 25 -31.93 -5.41 2.95
N ASP A 26 -31.41 -5.35 4.19
CA ASP A 26 -31.94 -4.49 5.25
C ASP A 26 -31.98 -3.02 4.76
N PRO A 27 -33.13 -2.34 4.80
CA PRO A 27 -33.29 -0.95 4.36
C PRO A 27 -32.29 0.02 5.00
N ARG A 28 -31.87 -0.24 6.26
CA ARG A 28 -30.89 0.57 6.99
C ARG A 28 -29.49 0.49 6.38
N VAL A 29 -29.17 -0.64 5.76
CA VAL A 29 -27.92 -0.84 5.04
C VAL A 29 -28.00 -0.21 3.65
N GLN A 30 -29.10 -0.42 2.95
CA GLN A 30 -29.32 0.09 1.59
C GLN A 30 -29.31 1.63 1.54
N TRP A 31 -29.86 2.30 2.55
CA TRP A 31 -29.86 3.77 2.66
C TRP A 31 -28.47 4.40 2.57
N ARG A 32 -27.43 3.67 2.92
CA ARG A 32 -26.03 4.17 2.87
C ARG A 32 -25.53 4.36 1.43
N ASN A 33 -26.17 3.74 0.47
CA ASN A 33 -25.86 3.87 -0.96
C ASN A 33 -27.08 4.41 -1.70
N PRO A 34 -27.17 5.73 -1.94
CA PRO A 34 -28.37 6.37 -2.47
C PRO A 34 -28.80 5.84 -3.83
N VAL A 35 -27.86 5.52 -4.72
CA VAL A 35 -28.16 4.95 -6.04
C VAL A 35 -28.83 3.57 -5.91
N MET A 36 -28.22 2.69 -5.11
CA MET A 36 -28.76 1.34 -4.92
C MET A 36 -30.04 1.35 -4.10
N PHE A 37 -30.23 2.34 -3.22
CA PHE A 37 -31.47 2.53 -2.51
C PHE A 37 -32.66 2.86 -3.43
N VAL A 38 -32.45 3.68 -4.48
CA VAL A 38 -33.49 3.95 -5.48
C VAL A 38 -33.83 2.67 -6.25
N VAL A 39 -32.83 1.84 -6.63
CA VAL A 39 -33.08 0.53 -7.24
C VAL A 39 -33.87 -0.39 -6.31
N TYR A 40 -33.51 -0.41 -5.02
CA TYR A 40 -34.20 -1.19 -3.98
C TYR A 40 -35.68 -0.78 -3.84
N ILE A 41 -35.98 0.52 -3.79
CA ILE A 41 -37.35 1.04 -3.74
C ILE A 41 -38.08 0.68 -5.05
N GLY A 42 -37.42 0.83 -6.20
CA GLY A 42 -37.98 0.40 -7.51
C GLY A 42 -38.31 -1.08 -7.55
N SER A 43 -37.46 -1.94 -6.97
CA SER A 43 -37.70 -3.39 -6.84
C SER A 43 -38.94 -3.68 -5.98
N LEU A 44 -39.08 -3.01 -4.84
CA LEU A 44 -40.25 -3.14 -3.97
C LEU A 44 -41.54 -2.70 -4.67
N LEU A 45 -41.50 -1.53 -5.32
CA LEU A 45 -42.65 -0.98 -6.04
C LEU A 45 -43.08 -1.90 -7.16
N THR A 46 -42.17 -2.37 -7.99
CA THR A 46 -42.43 -3.26 -9.11
C THR A 46 -42.98 -4.61 -8.63
N THR A 47 -42.45 -5.12 -7.50
CA THR A 47 -42.99 -6.34 -6.86
C THR A 47 -44.42 -6.14 -6.35
N ALA A 48 -44.73 -4.99 -5.75
CA ALA A 48 -46.07 -4.67 -5.29
C ALA A 48 -47.06 -4.59 -6.49
N ILE A 49 -46.65 -3.94 -7.58
CA ILE A 49 -47.46 -3.90 -8.82
C ILE A 49 -47.66 -5.30 -9.37
N TRP A 50 -46.66 -6.14 -9.43
CA TRP A 50 -46.76 -7.52 -9.86
C TRP A 50 -47.76 -8.34 -9.05
N LEU A 51 -47.73 -8.21 -7.73
CA LEU A 51 -48.66 -8.86 -6.82
C LEU A 51 -50.10 -8.34 -7.03
N ALA A 52 -50.27 -7.03 -7.25
CA ALA A 52 -51.55 -6.42 -7.54
C ALA A 52 -52.14 -6.93 -8.86
N ILE A 53 -51.32 -7.12 -9.89
CA ILE A 53 -51.74 -7.73 -11.19
C ILE A 53 -52.18 -9.18 -10.97
N LEU A 54 -51.40 -9.98 -10.19
CA LEU A 54 -51.79 -11.37 -9.89
C LEU A 54 -53.08 -11.46 -9.05
N ALA A 55 -53.34 -10.49 -8.21
CA ALA A 55 -54.59 -10.39 -7.42
C ALA A 55 -55.77 -9.85 -8.24
N GLY A 56 -55.58 -9.51 -9.54
CA GLY A 56 -56.63 -8.95 -10.40
C GLY A 56 -57.06 -7.52 -10.02
N GLN A 57 -56.25 -6.79 -9.26
CA GLN A 57 -56.56 -5.42 -8.82
C GLN A 57 -56.16 -4.36 -9.84
N THR A 58 -55.24 -4.70 -10.75
CA THR A 58 -54.72 -3.84 -11.83
C THR A 58 -54.50 -4.62 -13.11
N ASP A 59 -54.74 -3.97 -14.25
CA ASP A 59 -54.42 -4.54 -15.56
C ASP A 59 -52.93 -4.48 -15.85
N GLY A 60 -52.37 -5.52 -16.47
CA GLY A 60 -50.99 -5.55 -16.89
C GLY A 60 -50.46 -6.93 -17.22
N ALA A 61 -49.33 -7.00 -17.92
CA ALA A 61 -48.64 -8.25 -18.23
C ALA A 61 -47.86 -8.78 -17.00
N ALA A 62 -48.45 -9.73 -16.27
CA ALA A 62 -47.86 -10.28 -15.07
C ALA A 62 -46.47 -10.88 -15.28
N ALA A 63 -46.27 -11.60 -16.41
CA ALA A 63 -44.96 -12.18 -16.73
C ALA A 63 -43.89 -11.14 -16.96
N PHE A 64 -44.18 -10.07 -17.67
CA PHE A 64 -43.24 -8.95 -17.91
C PHE A 64 -42.90 -8.22 -16.61
N THR A 65 -43.92 -7.79 -15.86
CA THR A 65 -43.72 -7.06 -14.61
C THR A 65 -42.96 -7.89 -13.58
N GLY A 66 -43.27 -9.17 -13.43
CA GLY A 66 -42.59 -10.10 -12.55
C GLY A 66 -41.12 -10.32 -12.95
N SER A 67 -40.87 -10.44 -14.27
CA SER A 67 -39.49 -10.57 -14.76
C SER A 67 -38.65 -9.30 -14.55
N VAL A 68 -39.24 -8.12 -14.78
CA VAL A 68 -38.58 -6.85 -14.44
C VAL A 68 -38.25 -6.78 -12.96
N ALA A 69 -39.22 -7.07 -12.10
CA ALA A 69 -39.02 -7.08 -10.64
C ALA A 69 -37.90 -8.03 -10.23
N LEU A 70 -37.86 -9.24 -10.77
CA LEU A 70 -36.81 -10.24 -10.49
C LEU A 70 -35.42 -9.72 -10.86
N TRP A 71 -35.25 -9.12 -12.03
CA TRP A 71 -33.95 -8.62 -12.48
C TRP A 71 -33.53 -7.34 -11.72
N LEU A 72 -34.47 -6.53 -11.25
CA LEU A 72 -34.16 -5.41 -10.36
C LEU A 72 -33.65 -5.92 -9.01
N TRP A 73 -34.24 -6.98 -8.46
CA TRP A 73 -33.72 -7.64 -7.25
C TRP A 73 -32.34 -8.23 -7.47
N PHE A 74 -32.08 -8.86 -8.62
CA PHE A 74 -30.74 -9.33 -8.97
C PHE A 74 -29.74 -8.19 -9.07
N THR A 75 -30.12 -7.02 -9.59
CA THR A 75 -29.24 -5.84 -9.63
C THR A 75 -28.79 -5.44 -8.22
N VAL A 76 -29.71 -5.38 -7.25
CA VAL A 76 -29.41 -5.08 -5.84
C VAL A 76 -28.54 -6.16 -5.22
N LEU A 77 -28.90 -7.44 -5.45
CA LEU A 77 -28.15 -8.58 -4.91
C LEU A 77 -26.73 -8.67 -5.47
N PHE A 78 -26.54 -8.40 -6.75
CA PHE A 78 -25.20 -8.43 -7.37
C PHE A 78 -24.30 -7.30 -6.84
N ALA A 79 -24.86 -6.11 -6.61
CA ALA A 79 -24.12 -5.00 -5.97
C ALA A 79 -23.75 -5.35 -4.53
N ASN A 80 -24.68 -5.88 -3.74
CA ASN A 80 -24.43 -6.34 -2.38
C ASN A 80 -23.40 -7.48 -2.35
N PHE A 81 -23.45 -8.39 -3.30
CA PHE A 81 -22.51 -9.49 -3.42
C PHE A 81 -21.09 -8.99 -3.71
N ALA A 82 -20.93 -8.02 -4.62
CA ALA A 82 -19.64 -7.42 -4.91
C ALA A 82 -19.00 -6.81 -3.67
N GLU A 83 -19.77 -6.07 -2.87
CA GLU A 83 -19.33 -5.48 -1.62
C GLU A 83 -19.02 -6.54 -0.57
N ALA A 84 -19.91 -7.52 -0.38
CA ALA A 84 -19.73 -8.62 0.58
C ALA A 84 -18.50 -9.48 0.25
N LEU A 85 -18.22 -9.73 -1.04
CA LEU A 85 -17.04 -10.47 -1.47
C LEU A 85 -15.74 -9.69 -1.17
N ALA A 86 -15.74 -8.37 -1.39
CA ALA A 86 -14.62 -7.52 -1.04
C ALA A 86 -14.36 -7.51 0.48
N GLU A 87 -15.42 -7.33 1.29
CA GLU A 87 -15.35 -7.36 2.76
C GLU A 87 -14.92 -8.73 3.29
N GLY A 88 -15.44 -9.82 2.71
CA GLY A 88 -15.09 -11.19 3.11
C GLY A 88 -13.60 -11.50 2.93
N ARG A 89 -12.97 -10.98 1.86
CA ARG A 89 -11.53 -11.08 1.66
C ARG A 89 -10.75 -10.31 2.73
N SER A 90 -11.19 -9.10 3.07
CA SER A 90 -10.58 -8.32 4.13
C SER A 90 -10.72 -9.02 5.49
N LYS A 91 -11.90 -9.56 5.82
CA LYS A 91 -12.14 -10.31 7.06
C LYS A 91 -11.26 -11.56 7.15
N ALA A 92 -11.14 -12.34 6.08
CA ALA A 92 -10.30 -13.52 6.04
C ALA A 92 -8.80 -13.20 6.26
N GLN A 93 -8.34 -12.03 5.81
CA GLN A 93 -7.01 -11.52 6.13
C GLN A 93 -6.89 -11.13 7.61
N ALA A 94 -7.91 -10.49 8.19
CA ALA A 94 -7.96 -10.15 9.62
C ALA A 94 -7.96 -11.40 10.51
N GLU A 95 -8.73 -12.44 10.17
CA GLU A 95 -8.74 -13.70 10.90
C GLU A 95 -7.38 -14.41 10.87
N SER A 96 -6.68 -14.34 9.74
CA SER A 96 -5.30 -14.85 9.65
C SER A 96 -4.38 -14.14 10.64
N LEU A 97 -4.58 -12.84 10.85
CA LEU A 97 -3.84 -12.04 11.83
C LEU A 97 -4.26 -12.36 13.28
N ARG A 98 -5.57 -12.55 13.53
CA ARG A 98 -6.08 -12.98 14.85
C ARG A 98 -5.54 -14.33 15.28
N GLY A 99 -5.38 -15.26 14.35
CA GLY A 99 -4.80 -16.58 14.62
C GLY A 99 -3.37 -16.52 15.16
N THR A 100 -2.68 -15.40 14.99
CA THR A 100 -1.35 -15.15 15.58
C THR A 100 -1.43 -14.62 17.02
N LYS A 101 -2.59 -14.09 17.44
CA LYS A 101 -2.82 -13.62 18.82
C LYS A 101 -3.11 -14.82 19.72
N LYS A 102 -2.05 -15.46 20.20
CA LYS A 102 -2.18 -16.50 21.23
C LYS A 102 -2.35 -15.84 22.59
N THR A 103 -3.20 -16.41 23.45
CA THR A 103 -3.27 -16.05 24.88
C THR A 103 -1.89 -16.25 25.49
N SER A 104 -1.17 -15.18 25.75
CA SER A 104 0.19 -15.22 26.30
C SER A 104 0.17 -14.81 27.77
N TRP A 105 1.10 -15.38 28.53
CA TRP A 105 1.39 -14.97 29.89
C TRP A 105 2.56 -14.00 29.87
N ALA A 106 2.52 -13.01 30.74
CA ALA A 106 3.57 -12.02 30.90
C ALA A 106 4.24 -12.16 32.27
N LYS A 107 5.54 -11.94 32.32
CA LYS A 107 6.32 -11.82 33.55
C LYS A 107 6.39 -10.31 33.88
N LYS A 108 5.41 -9.80 34.64
CA LYS A 108 5.38 -8.39 35.05
C LYS A 108 6.44 -8.11 36.10
N LEU A 109 7.22 -7.07 35.91
CA LEU A 109 8.26 -6.59 36.82
C LEU A 109 7.75 -5.44 37.67
N ALA A 110 8.21 -5.38 38.92
CA ALA A 110 7.94 -4.26 39.83
C ALA A 110 8.74 -2.99 39.49
N GLY A 111 9.74 -3.07 38.60
CA GLY A 111 10.60 -1.97 38.19
C GLY A 111 11.37 -2.24 36.91
N PRO A 112 12.14 -1.27 36.39
CA PRO A 112 12.77 -1.33 35.06
C PRO A 112 14.04 -2.19 34.99
N ARG A 113 14.33 -3.01 36.00
CA ARG A 113 15.54 -3.84 36.05
C ARG A 113 15.20 -5.32 35.98
N ARG A 114 16.01 -6.10 35.26
CA ARG A 114 15.88 -7.54 35.09
C ARG A 114 15.76 -8.31 36.40
N ASP A 115 16.51 -7.94 37.42
CA ASP A 115 16.61 -8.65 38.71
C ASP A 115 15.41 -8.37 39.64
N GLY A 116 14.39 -7.67 39.17
CA GLY A 116 13.18 -7.37 39.92
C GLY A 116 12.29 -8.59 40.15
N ALA A 117 11.48 -8.53 41.20
CA ALA A 117 10.46 -9.57 41.43
C ALA A 117 9.50 -9.66 40.25
N THR A 118 9.29 -10.87 39.73
CA THR A 118 8.39 -11.15 38.61
C THR A 118 7.06 -11.71 39.09
N GLU A 119 5.96 -11.16 38.60
CA GLU A 119 4.61 -11.69 38.78
C GLU A 119 4.07 -12.23 37.44
N LYS A 120 3.57 -13.44 37.41
CA LYS A 120 2.97 -14.04 36.21
C LYS A 120 1.53 -13.55 36.06
N VAL A 121 1.27 -12.72 35.05
CA VAL A 121 -0.05 -12.13 34.76
C VAL A 121 -0.50 -12.50 33.34
N ALA A 122 -1.79 -12.47 33.08
CA ALA A 122 -2.30 -12.59 31.71
C ALA A 122 -1.92 -11.35 30.90
N ALA A 123 -1.49 -11.50 29.66
CA ALA A 123 -1.12 -10.37 28.79
C ALA A 123 -2.25 -9.33 28.62
N GLU A 124 -3.51 -9.81 28.67
CA GLU A 124 -4.69 -8.94 28.58
C GLU A 124 -4.89 -8.03 29.82
N SER A 125 -4.24 -8.34 30.94
CA SER A 125 -4.30 -7.53 32.17
C SER A 125 -3.26 -6.40 32.21
N LEU A 126 -2.28 -6.41 31.30
CA LEU A 126 -1.26 -5.39 31.23
C LEU A 126 -1.86 -4.02 30.88
N ARG A 127 -1.24 -2.96 31.37
CA ARG A 127 -1.63 -1.57 31.08
C ARG A 127 -0.43 -0.80 30.57
N LYS A 128 -0.69 0.30 29.89
CA LYS A 128 0.33 1.26 29.47
C LYS A 128 1.18 1.67 30.67
N GLY A 129 2.52 1.56 30.53
CA GLY A 129 3.49 1.84 31.57
C GLY A 129 3.92 0.62 32.39
N ASP A 130 3.21 -0.52 32.31
CA ASP A 130 3.64 -1.77 32.93
C ASP A 130 4.96 -2.27 32.30
N ILE A 131 5.80 -2.87 33.13
CA ILE A 131 7.11 -3.36 32.71
C ILE A 131 7.09 -4.89 32.76
N VAL A 132 7.59 -5.51 31.70
CA VAL A 132 7.60 -6.98 31.56
C VAL A 132 8.98 -7.48 31.18
N LEU A 133 9.37 -8.65 31.71
CA LEU A 133 10.55 -9.38 31.31
C LEU A 133 10.16 -10.40 30.22
N VAL A 134 10.89 -10.42 29.13
CA VAL A 134 10.71 -11.39 28.03
C VAL A 134 12.05 -12.04 27.76
N GLU A 135 12.07 -13.38 27.82
CA GLU A 135 13.28 -14.18 27.67
C GLU A 135 13.19 -15.07 26.41
N ALA A 136 14.32 -15.65 26.02
CA ALA A 136 14.37 -16.54 24.87
C ALA A 136 13.29 -17.64 24.94
N GLY A 137 12.50 -17.76 23.86
CA GLY A 137 11.35 -18.65 23.76
C GLY A 137 10.01 -18.04 24.16
N ASP A 138 10.00 -16.91 24.86
CA ASP A 138 8.77 -16.19 25.23
C ASP A 138 8.19 -15.43 24.03
N THR A 139 6.88 -15.22 24.07
CA THR A 139 6.19 -14.31 23.17
C THR A 139 6.10 -12.94 23.84
N ILE A 140 6.41 -11.88 23.12
CA ILE A 140 6.28 -10.49 23.60
C ILE A 140 4.79 -10.22 23.85
N PRO A 141 4.40 -9.86 25.09
CA PRO A 141 2.98 -9.84 25.46
C PRO A 141 2.24 -8.55 25.07
N CYS A 142 2.97 -7.46 24.79
CA CYS A 142 2.42 -6.13 24.48
C CYS A 142 3.31 -5.38 23.50
N ASP A 143 2.73 -4.39 22.83
CA ASP A 143 3.56 -3.41 22.13
C ASP A 143 4.27 -2.52 23.16
N GLY A 144 5.53 -2.27 22.94
CA GLY A 144 6.32 -1.55 23.94
C GLY A 144 7.66 -1.07 23.44
N GLU A 145 8.41 -0.50 24.38
CA GLU A 145 9.77 -0.03 24.19
C GLU A 145 10.74 -0.79 25.09
N VAL A 146 11.87 -1.19 24.54
CA VAL A 146 12.91 -1.89 25.28
C VAL A 146 13.63 -0.91 26.18
N LEU A 147 13.55 -1.11 27.50
CA LEU A 147 14.24 -0.31 28.52
C LEU A 147 15.63 -0.85 28.79
N GLU A 148 15.80 -2.19 28.81
CA GLU A 148 17.06 -2.85 29.13
C GLU A 148 17.18 -4.15 28.34
N GLY A 149 18.40 -4.52 27.93
CA GLY A 149 18.70 -5.75 27.21
C GLY A 149 18.78 -5.59 25.70
N GLY A 150 19.04 -6.73 25.05
CA GLY A 150 19.08 -6.84 23.58
C GLY A 150 18.82 -8.30 23.22
N ALA A 151 18.00 -8.54 22.20
CA ALA A 151 17.59 -9.88 21.81
C ALA A 151 17.31 -9.98 20.33
N SER A 152 17.44 -11.20 19.80
CA SER A 152 16.96 -11.54 18.46
C SER A 152 15.48 -11.93 18.53
N VAL A 153 14.66 -11.27 17.73
CA VAL A 153 13.19 -11.41 17.73
C VAL A 153 12.72 -11.92 16.38
N ASP A 154 11.90 -12.97 16.39
CA ASP A 154 11.17 -13.48 15.23
C ASP A 154 9.85 -12.71 15.08
N GLU A 155 9.78 -11.87 14.05
CA GLU A 155 8.60 -11.09 13.71
C GLU A 155 7.81 -11.71 12.55
N SER A 156 8.16 -12.89 12.10
CA SER A 156 7.57 -13.56 10.92
C SER A 156 6.05 -13.75 11.01
N ALA A 157 5.51 -13.88 12.22
CA ALA A 157 4.07 -13.97 12.45
C ALA A 157 3.32 -12.69 12.03
N ILE A 158 3.98 -11.53 12.07
CA ILE A 158 3.42 -10.21 11.73
C ILE A 158 3.90 -9.77 10.36
N THR A 159 5.21 -9.81 10.11
CA THR A 159 5.84 -9.33 8.87
C THR A 159 5.78 -10.34 7.73
N GLY A 160 5.72 -11.62 8.05
CA GLY A 160 5.87 -12.71 7.08
C GLY A 160 7.33 -13.00 6.68
N GLU A 161 8.30 -12.22 7.16
CA GLU A 161 9.73 -12.42 6.91
C GLU A 161 10.34 -13.39 7.92
N SER A 162 11.16 -14.33 7.42
CA SER A 162 11.77 -15.36 8.27
C SER A 162 13.09 -14.93 8.93
N ALA A 163 13.63 -13.76 8.54
CA ALA A 163 14.88 -13.26 9.11
C ALA A 163 14.61 -12.61 10.48
N PRO A 164 15.31 -13.04 11.55
CA PRO A 164 15.18 -12.42 12.85
C PRO A 164 15.69 -10.97 12.85
N VAL A 165 15.05 -10.12 13.64
CA VAL A 165 15.43 -8.72 13.84
C VAL A 165 16.04 -8.56 15.22
N ILE A 166 17.11 -7.78 15.33
CA ILE A 166 17.70 -7.42 16.64
C ILE A 166 16.91 -6.27 17.23
N ARG A 167 16.50 -6.42 18.50
CA ARG A 167 15.85 -5.40 19.30
C ARG A 167 16.70 -5.12 20.53
N GLU A 168 16.94 -3.83 20.83
CA GLU A 168 17.84 -3.42 21.92
C GLU A 168 17.37 -2.13 22.57
N SER A 169 17.86 -1.86 23.78
CA SER A 169 17.54 -0.64 24.50
C SER A 169 18.26 0.57 23.91
N GLY A 170 17.50 1.65 23.72
CA GLY A 170 18.00 2.91 23.16
C GLY A 170 18.15 2.91 21.64
N GLY A 171 17.92 4.05 21.01
CA GLY A 171 17.99 4.21 19.57
C GLY A 171 16.76 3.70 18.81
N ASP A 172 16.92 3.49 17.51
CA ASP A 172 15.83 3.24 16.58
C ASP A 172 15.29 1.79 16.61
N PHE A 173 15.99 0.86 17.26
CA PHE A 173 15.61 -0.55 17.38
C PHE A 173 14.95 -0.90 18.72
N SER A 174 14.56 0.09 19.51
CA SER A 174 13.96 -0.12 20.83
C SER A 174 12.49 -0.54 20.83
N SER A 175 11.78 -0.35 19.73
CA SER A 175 10.35 -0.68 19.63
C SER A 175 10.10 -2.16 19.38
N VAL A 176 9.19 -2.78 20.15
CA VAL A 176 8.78 -4.18 20.01
C VAL A 176 7.27 -4.29 19.82
N THR A 177 6.84 -5.33 19.11
CA THR A 177 5.43 -5.57 18.80
C THR A 177 4.93 -6.83 19.49
N GLY A 178 3.80 -6.73 20.15
CA GLY A 178 3.13 -7.84 20.81
C GLY A 178 2.77 -8.96 19.83
N GLY A 179 2.99 -10.23 20.26
CA GLY A 179 2.76 -11.41 19.43
C GLY A 179 4.00 -11.94 18.70
N THR A 180 5.12 -11.20 18.71
CA THR A 180 6.41 -11.63 18.19
C THR A 180 7.16 -12.49 19.21
N ARG A 181 8.15 -13.29 18.78
CA ARG A 181 8.83 -14.26 19.65
C ARG A 181 10.30 -13.93 19.81
N VAL A 182 10.77 -13.90 21.05
CA VAL A 182 12.20 -13.76 21.36
C VAL A 182 12.91 -15.08 21.09
N LEU A 183 13.98 -15.06 20.27
CA LEU A 183 14.77 -16.24 19.90
C LEU A 183 16.00 -16.45 20.77
N SER A 184 16.67 -15.35 21.13
CA SER A 184 17.88 -15.38 21.98
C SER A 184 17.83 -14.24 22.98
N ASP A 185 18.55 -14.42 24.07
CA ASP A 185 18.76 -13.41 25.12
C ASP A 185 17.47 -12.95 25.82
N TRP A 186 17.37 -11.69 26.21
CA TRP A 186 16.26 -11.18 27.01
C TRP A 186 16.03 -9.67 26.77
N LEU A 187 14.80 -9.24 27.04
CA LEU A 187 14.37 -7.83 26.96
C LEU A 187 13.55 -7.47 28.20
N VAL A 188 13.80 -6.28 28.75
CA VAL A 188 12.88 -5.60 29.65
C VAL A 188 12.08 -4.58 28.83
N VAL A 189 10.79 -4.77 28.74
CA VAL A 189 9.91 -3.99 27.86
C VAL A 189 8.90 -3.22 28.68
N GLN A 190 8.75 -1.93 28.41
CA GLN A 190 7.65 -1.12 28.94
C GLN A 190 6.49 -1.09 27.95
N CYS A 191 5.29 -1.48 28.38
CA CYS A 191 4.09 -1.44 27.56
C CYS A 191 3.74 -0.01 27.15
N SER A 192 3.59 0.25 25.87
CA SER A 192 3.29 1.57 25.31
C SER A 192 1.79 1.82 25.10
N VAL A 193 0.97 0.76 25.08
CA VAL A 193 -0.47 0.81 24.79
C VAL A 193 -1.26 -0.09 25.73
N ASN A 194 -2.58 0.16 25.82
CA ASN A 194 -3.50 -0.71 26.57
C ASN A 194 -3.95 -1.91 25.69
N PRO A 195 -4.48 -2.97 26.31
CA PRO A 195 -5.11 -4.08 25.57
C PRO A 195 -6.28 -3.56 24.70
N GLY A 196 -6.36 -4.06 23.49
CA GLY A 196 -7.32 -3.58 22.48
C GLY A 196 -6.83 -2.38 21.64
N GLU A 197 -5.71 -1.77 22.03
CA GLU A 197 -5.07 -0.67 21.31
C GLU A 197 -3.73 -1.09 20.70
N THR A 198 -3.36 -2.38 20.78
CA THR A 198 -2.12 -2.88 20.21
C THR A 198 -2.10 -2.66 18.70
N PHE A 199 -0.91 -2.62 18.14
CA PHE A 199 -0.72 -2.52 16.69
C PHE A 199 -1.51 -3.60 15.95
N LEU A 200 -1.49 -4.83 16.45
CA LEU A 200 -2.26 -5.94 15.89
C LEU A 200 -3.78 -5.72 16.04
N ASP A 201 -4.26 -5.20 17.17
CA ASP A 201 -5.69 -4.89 17.37
C ASP A 201 -6.15 -3.78 16.42
N ARG A 202 -5.34 -2.75 16.24
CA ARG A 202 -5.60 -1.67 15.26
C ARG A 202 -5.62 -2.20 13.83
N MET A 203 -4.71 -3.09 13.47
CA MET A 203 -4.70 -3.76 12.18
C MET A 203 -6.01 -4.53 11.93
N ILE A 204 -6.40 -5.36 12.88
CA ILE A 204 -7.61 -6.16 12.80
C ILE A 204 -8.84 -5.24 12.65
N ALA A 205 -8.95 -4.20 13.47
CA ALA A 205 -10.05 -3.24 13.42
C ALA A 205 -10.13 -2.48 12.08
N MET A 206 -8.99 -2.13 11.49
CA MET A 206 -8.94 -1.48 10.17
C MET A 206 -9.37 -2.43 9.06
N VAL A 207 -8.92 -3.68 9.11
CA VAL A 207 -9.26 -4.69 8.10
C VAL A 207 -10.73 -5.12 8.20
N GLU A 208 -11.31 -5.16 9.40
CA GLU A 208 -12.72 -5.49 9.61
C GLU A 208 -13.70 -4.37 9.20
N GLY A 209 -13.17 -3.19 8.84
CA GLY A 209 -14.00 -2.11 8.30
C GLY A 209 -14.89 -1.40 9.32
N ALA A 210 -14.71 -1.65 10.62
CA ALA A 210 -15.57 -1.13 11.68
C ALA A 210 -15.64 0.42 11.76
N LYS A 211 -14.70 1.14 11.13
CA LYS A 211 -14.69 2.63 11.11
C LYS A 211 -14.21 3.20 9.77
N ARG A 212 -14.51 2.54 8.64
CA ARG A 212 -14.11 3.07 7.34
C ARG A 212 -14.81 4.40 7.06
N ARG A 213 -14.03 5.49 7.09
CA ARG A 213 -14.48 6.79 6.60
C ARG A 213 -14.32 6.83 5.07
N LYS A 214 -15.35 7.33 4.37
CA LYS A 214 -15.26 7.57 2.92
C LYS A 214 -14.11 8.52 2.62
N THR A 215 -13.42 8.28 1.52
CA THR A 215 -12.36 9.16 1.04
C THR A 215 -12.94 10.43 0.41
N PRO A 216 -12.16 11.52 0.27
CA PRO A 216 -12.63 12.75 -0.38
C PRO A 216 -13.18 12.50 -1.78
N ASN A 217 -12.50 11.69 -2.59
CA ASN A 217 -12.97 11.35 -3.94
C ASN A 217 -14.21 10.45 -3.93
N GLU A 218 -14.34 9.55 -2.95
CA GLU A 218 -15.58 8.78 -2.75
C GLU A 218 -16.75 9.69 -2.37
N ILE A 219 -16.51 10.71 -1.55
CA ILE A 219 -17.51 11.70 -1.19
C ILE A 219 -17.92 12.51 -2.43
N ALA A 220 -16.95 13.05 -3.17
CA ALA A 220 -17.20 13.82 -4.39
C ALA A 220 -17.98 13.02 -5.44
N LEU A 221 -17.58 11.76 -5.67
CA LEU A 221 -18.29 10.87 -6.58
C LEU A 221 -19.70 10.53 -6.06
N THR A 222 -19.87 10.31 -4.75
CA THR A 222 -21.18 10.10 -4.16
C THR A 222 -22.09 11.31 -4.35
N ILE A 223 -21.58 12.53 -4.20
CA ILE A 223 -22.34 13.78 -4.44
C ILE A 223 -22.80 13.84 -5.90
N LEU A 224 -21.89 13.56 -6.84
CA LEU A 224 -22.24 13.52 -8.27
C LEU A 224 -23.33 12.48 -8.56
N LEU A 225 -23.18 11.27 -8.02
CA LEU A 225 -24.15 10.19 -8.20
C LEU A 225 -25.52 10.54 -7.62
N VAL A 226 -25.55 11.18 -6.44
CA VAL A 226 -26.80 11.66 -5.80
C VAL A 226 -27.46 12.74 -6.67
N ALA A 227 -26.70 13.71 -7.12
CA ALA A 227 -27.21 14.78 -7.98
C ALA A 227 -27.83 14.24 -9.27
N LEU A 228 -27.12 13.34 -9.96
CA LEU A 228 -27.64 12.67 -11.16
C LEU A 228 -28.89 11.85 -10.84
N THR A 229 -28.91 11.12 -9.72
CA THR A 229 -30.06 10.32 -9.30
C THR A 229 -31.28 11.21 -9.07
N ILE A 230 -31.13 12.35 -8.39
CA ILE A 230 -32.23 13.31 -8.17
C ILE A 230 -32.79 13.81 -9.50
N VAL A 231 -31.90 14.23 -10.41
CA VAL A 231 -32.30 14.71 -11.75
C VAL A 231 -33.09 13.64 -12.50
N PHE A 232 -32.59 12.41 -12.50
CA PHE A 232 -33.26 11.29 -13.23
C PHE A 232 -34.55 10.86 -12.56
N VAL A 233 -34.66 10.88 -11.22
CA VAL A 233 -35.93 10.62 -10.52
C VAL A 233 -36.97 11.67 -10.88
N LEU A 234 -36.62 12.96 -10.87
CA LEU A 234 -37.52 14.04 -11.26
C LEU A 234 -37.92 13.94 -12.72
N ALA A 235 -36.97 13.73 -13.63
CA ALA A 235 -37.25 13.55 -15.06
C ALA A 235 -38.20 12.36 -15.29
N THR A 236 -37.93 11.21 -14.67
CA THR A 236 -38.76 10.01 -14.83
C THR A 236 -40.17 10.20 -14.24
N ALA A 237 -40.26 10.85 -13.07
CA ALA A 237 -41.57 11.14 -12.46
C ALA A 237 -42.44 12.04 -13.34
N THR A 238 -41.83 13.04 -14.02
CA THR A 238 -42.56 13.94 -14.93
C THR A 238 -42.93 13.27 -16.24
N LEU A 239 -42.31 12.17 -16.64
CA LEU A 239 -42.67 11.44 -17.83
C LEU A 239 -44.07 10.82 -17.77
N PHE A 240 -44.58 10.48 -16.60
CA PHE A 240 -45.91 9.92 -16.48
C PHE A 240 -47.03 10.88 -16.95
N PRO A 241 -47.15 12.10 -16.38
CA PRO A 241 -48.15 13.07 -16.87
C PRO A 241 -47.87 13.54 -18.31
N PHE A 242 -46.62 13.63 -18.74
CA PHE A 242 -46.30 13.93 -20.13
C PHE A 242 -46.76 12.82 -21.07
N SER A 243 -46.63 11.55 -20.69
CA SER A 243 -47.11 10.40 -21.46
C SER A 243 -48.64 10.44 -21.58
N GLN A 244 -49.37 10.74 -20.50
CA GLN A 244 -50.82 10.91 -20.54
C GLN A 244 -51.21 12.02 -21.53
N TYR A 245 -50.67 13.20 -21.40
CA TYR A 245 -50.94 14.31 -22.29
C TYR A 245 -50.61 13.98 -23.76
N SER A 246 -49.47 13.33 -23.98
CA SER A 246 -49.00 12.97 -25.33
C SER A 246 -49.94 11.99 -26.03
N VAL A 247 -50.44 10.98 -25.30
CA VAL A 247 -51.40 9.98 -25.86
C VAL A 247 -52.73 10.65 -26.17
N GLU A 248 -53.22 11.53 -25.27
CA GLU A 248 -54.45 12.29 -25.49
C GLU A 248 -54.31 13.24 -26.71
N ALA A 249 -53.19 13.96 -26.84
CA ALA A 249 -52.94 14.90 -27.92
C ALA A 249 -52.70 14.20 -29.27
N ALA A 250 -52.01 13.06 -29.27
CA ALA A 250 -51.74 12.29 -30.49
C ALA A 250 -52.90 11.41 -30.91
N GLY A 251 -53.86 11.13 -30.02
CA GLY A 251 -54.99 10.22 -30.28
C GLY A 251 -54.57 8.78 -30.58
N SER A 252 -53.32 8.41 -30.23
CA SER A 252 -52.73 7.10 -30.50
C SER A 252 -51.67 6.73 -29.47
N GLY A 253 -51.36 5.43 -29.37
CA GLY A 253 -50.40 4.90 -28.43
C GLY A 253 -51.03 4.51 -27.07
N SER A 254 -50.19 4.24 -26.07
CA SER A 254 -50.59 3.88 -24.71
C SER A 254 -49.73 4.65 -23.70
N VAL A 255 -50.35 4.98 -22.57
CA VAL A 255 -49.61 5.64 -21.44
C VAL A 255 -48.53 4.70 -20.91
N VAL A 256 -47.35 5.23 -20.70
CA VAL A 256 -46.21 4.47 -20.17
C VAL A 256 -46.50 3.97 -18.76
N THR A 257 -46.34 2.67 -18.54
CA THR A 257 -46.59 2.06 -17.24
C THR A 257 -45.55 2.42 -16.21
N ILE A 258 -45.89 2.38 -14.93
CA ILE A 258 -44.96 2.62 -13.82
C ILE A 258 -43.80 1.61 -13.86
N THR A 259 -44.06 0.35 -14.21
CA THR A 259 -43.01 -0.67 -14.40
C THR A 259 -41.97 -0.25 -15.43
N VAL A 260 -42.38 0.29 -16.58
CA VAL A 260 -41.48 0.79 -17.61
C VAL A 260 -40.69 2.02 -17.14
N LEU A 261 -41.35 2.92 -16.40
CA LEU A 261 -40.71 4.09 -15.82
C LEU A 261 -39.65 3.70 -14.78
N VAL A 262 -39.91 2.73 -13.93
CA VAL A 262 -38.92 2.20 -12.98
C VAL A 262 -37.74 1.55 -13.72
N ALA A 263 -38.02 0.74 -14.74
CA ALA A 263 -36.98 0.14 -15.60
C ALA A 263 -36.10 1.23 -16.25
N LEU A 264 -36.75 2.26 -16.82
CA LEU A 264 -36.05 3.42 -17.39
C LEU A 264 -35.18 4.12 -16.36
N LEU A 265 -35.72 4.43 -15.18
CA LEU A 265 -34.99 5.09 -14.10
C LEU A 265 -33.74 4.31 -13.70
N VAL A 266 -33.88 3.00 -13.47
CA VAL A 266 -32.76 2.13 -13.07
C VAL A 266 -31.69 2.04 -14.17
N CYS A 267 -32.07 2.14 -15.43
CA CYS A 267 -31.14 2.18 -16.55
C CYS A 267 -30.54 3.57 -16.81
N LEU A 268 -31.17 4.65 -16.33
CA LEU A 268 -30.66 6.02 -16.44
C LEU A 268 -29.60 6.33 -15.35
N ILE A 269 -29.88 5.91 -14.11
CA ILE A 269 -28.95 6.14 -13.00
C ILE A 269 -27.71 5.26 -13.14
N PRO A 270 -26.52 5.75 -12.79
CA PRO A 270 -25.26 5.01 -12.94
C PRO A 270 -25.12 3.89 -11.90
N THR A 271 -25.95 2.85 -12.01
CA THR A 271 -26.02 1.74 -11.07
C THR A 271 -24.73 0.93 -10.98
N THR A 272 -24.01 0.78 -12.10
CA THR A 272 -22.78 -0.01 -12.16
C THR A 272 -21.71 0.54 -11.22
N ILE A 273 -21.38 1.82 -11.33
CA ILE A 273 -20.39 2.42 -10.40
C ILE A 273 -20.97 2.58 -9.00
N GLY A 274 -22.26 2.91 -8.89
CA GLY A 274 -22.95 2.98 -7.59
C GLY A 274 -22.86 1.67 -6.80
N GLY A 275 -23.00 0.52 -7.48
CA GLY A 275 -22.88 -0.80 -6.85
C GLY A 275 -21.44 -1.25 -6.57
N LEU A 276 -20.46 -0.78 -7.34
CA LEU A 276 -19.08 -1.25 -7.23
C LEU A 276 -18.16 -0.30 -6.45
N LEU A 277 -18.56 0.95 -6.19
CA LEU A 277 -17.71 1.97 -5.58
C LEU A 277 -17.13 1.53 -4.22
N SER A 278 -17.98 0.98 -3.35
CA SER A 278 -17.58 0.46 -2.04
C SER A 278 -16.59 -0.71 -2.18
N ALA A 279 -16.88 -1.64 -3.07
CA ALA A 279 -16.03 -2.81 -3.34
C ALA A 279 -14.63 -2.42 -3.83
N ILE A 280 -14.52 -1.41 -4.70
CA ILE A 280 -13.22 -0.89 -5.19
C ILE A 280 -12.37 -0.36 -4.05
N GLY A 281 -12.96 0.43 -3.15
CA GLY A 281 -12.24 0.99 -2.01
C GLY A 281 -11.76 -0.07 -1.02
N VAL A 282 -12.61 -1.06 -0.68
CA VAL A 282 -12.22 -2.20 0.19
C VAL A 282 -11.12 -3.04 -0.46
N ALA A 283 -11.23 -3.29 -1.76
CA ALA A 283 -10.23 -4.04 -2.50
C ALA A 283 -8.87 -3.31 -2.57
N GLY A 284 -8.88 -1.97 -2.66
CA GLY A 284 -7.66 -1.16 -2.59
C GLY A 284 -6.90 -1.35 -1.27
N MET A 285 -7.60 -1.26 -0.15
CA MET A 285 -7.03 -1.52 1.17
C MET A 285 -6.52 -2.97 1.31
N SER A 286 -7.28 -3.95 0.81
CA SER A 286 -6.86 -5.35 0.83
C SER A 286 -5.59 -5.61 0.00
N ARG A 287 -5.40 -4.90 -1.12
CA ARG A 287 -4.16 -4.99 -1.92
C ARG A 287 -2.97 -4.39 -1.18
N MET A 288 -3.16 -3.26 -0.49
CA MET A 288 -2.12 -2.65 0.34
C MET A 288 -1.64 -3.60 1.43
N LEU A 289 -2.60 -4.24 2.12
CA LEU A 289 -2.28 -5.27 3.13
C LEU A 289 -1.62 -6.51 2.50
N GLY A 290 -2.01 -6.89 1.29
CA GLY A 290 -1.37 -7.98 0.53
C GLY A 290 0.08 -7.67 0.14
N ALA A 291 0.45 -6.39 0.08
CA ALA A 291 1.81 -5.90 -0.10
C ALA A 291 2.56 -5.71 1.24
N ASN A 292 2.04 -6.22 2.36
CA ASN A 292 2.57 -6.06 3.70
C ASN A 292 2.65 -4.58 4.18
N VAL A 293 1.76 -3.73 3.68
CA VAL A 293 1.63 -2.34 4.13
C VAL A 293 0.25 -2.13 4.74
N ILE A 294 0.22 -1.57 5.93
CA ILE A 294 -1.01 -1.25 6.63
C ILE A 294 -1.25 0.25 6.52
N ALA A 295 -2.39 0.60 5.94
CA ALA A 295 -2.85 1.97 5.92
C ALA A 295 -3.83 2.21 7.08
N THR A 296 -3.67 3.32 7.79
CA THR A 296 -4.56 3.71 8.89
C THR A 296 -5.94 4.14 8.41
N SER A 297 -6.08 4.47 7.12
CA SER A 297 -7.35 4.87 6.51
C SER A 297 -7.35 4.66 4.99
N GLY A 298 -8.53 4.52 4.40
CA GLY A 298 -8.70 4.53 2.95
C GLY A 298 -8.24 5.86 2.30
N ARG A 299 -8.29 6.96 3.06
CA ARG A 299 -7.78 8.27 2.62
C ARG A 299 -6.27 8.25 2.38
N ALA A 300 -5.50 7.57 3.24
CA ALA A 300 -4.07 7.43 3.05
C ALA A 300 -3.73 6.65 1.77
N VAL A 301 -4.48 5.56 1.47
CA VAL A 301 -4.32 4.80 0.23
C VAL A 301 -4.64 5.63 -1.01
N GLU A 302 -5.66 6.47 -0.93
CA GLU A 302 -6.05 7.38 -2.01
C GLU A 302 -4.98 8.45 -2.23
N ALA A 303 -4.52 9.10 -1.15
CA ALA A 303 -3.44 10.09 -1.21
C ALA A 303 -2.16 9.51 -1.83
N ALA A 304 -1.86 8.23 -1.56
CA ALA A 304 -0.72 7.56 -2.18
C ALA A 304 -0.81 7.51 -3.72
N GLY A 305 -2.02 7.47 -4.27
CA GLY A 305 -2.25 7.52 -5.72
C GLY A 305 -2.03 8.92 -6.33
N ASP A 306 -2.19 9.96 -5.54
CA ASP A 306 -2.09 11.36 -5.98
C ASP A 306 -0.75 12.02 -5.62
N VAL A 307 0.22 11.26 -5.11
CA VAL A 307 1.54 11.76 -4.73
C VAL A 307 2.28 12.37 -5.92
N ASP A 308 2.83 13.56 -5.69
CA ASP A 308 3.64 14.31 -6.66
C ASP A 308 5.13 14.28 -6.33
N VAL A 309 5.48 14.16 -5.05
CA VAL A 309 6.87 14.18 -4.56
C VAL A 309 7.12 13.06 -3.58
N LEU A 310 8.19 12.31 -3.82
CA LEU A 310 8.68 11.25 -2.94
C LEU A 310 9.97 11.70 -2.24
N LEU A 311 9.92 11.80 -0.93
CA LEU A 311 11.08 12.05 -0.08
C LEU A 311 11.62 10.70 0.42
N LEU A 312 12.82 10.36 0.02
CA LEU A 312 13.44 9.06 0.28
C LEU A 312 14.73 9.26 1.05
N ASP A 313 14.88 8.59 2.19
CA ASP A 313 16.15 8.58 2.88
C ASP A 313 17.24 7.88 2.04
N LYS A 314 18.48 8.31 2.17
CA LYS A 314 19.60 7.68 1.45
C LYS A 314 19.84 6.26 1.95
N THR A 315 20.05 6.15 3.27
CA THR A 315 20.56 4.95 3.92
C THR A 315 19.48 3.86 4.01
N GLY A 316 19.80 2.66 3.52
CA GLY A 316 18.84 1.56 3.51
C GLY A 316 17.72 1.67 2.45
N THR A 317 17.43 2.87 1.91
CA THR A 317 16.43 3.09 0.86
C THR A 317 17.03 3.12 -0.53
N ILE A 318 17.88 4.10 -0.81
CA ILE A 318 18.56 4.29 -2.09
C ILE A 318 19.83 3.44 -2.12
N THR A 319 20.54 3.38 -1.00
CA THR A 319 21.74 2.55 -0.82
C THR A 319 21.41 1.30 0.00
N LEU A 320 22.35 0.35 0.04
CA LEU A 320 22.20 -0.88 0.84
C LEU A 320 22.24 -0.63 2.36
N GLY A 321 22.62 0.57 2.78
CA GLY A 321 22.74 0.94 4.19
C GLY A 321 24.05 0.48 4.85
N ASN A 322 24.82 -0.37 4.16
CA ASN A 322 26.10 -0.86 4.63
C ASN A 322 27.19 -0.29 3.75
N ARG A 323 28.19 0.37 4.38
CA ARG A 323 29.37 0.82 3.67
C ARG A 323 30.20 -0.39 3.29
N GLN A 324 30.59 -0.47 2.01
CA GLN A 324 31.43 -1.57 1.52
C GLN A 324 32.76 -1.04 1.06
N ALA A 325 33.82 -1.81 1.33
CA ALA A 325 35.14 -1.52 0.81
C ALA A 325 35.15 -1.59 -0.72
N SER A 326 35.60 -0.53 -1.37
CA SER A 326 35.65 -0.39 -2.84
C SER A 326 37.05 -0.38 -3.38
N GLU A 327 38.01 0.20 -2.66
CA GLU A 327 39.40 0.35 -3.12
C GLU A 327 40.38 0.35 -1.95
N PHE A 328 41.60 -0.15 -2.25
CA PHE A 328 42.76 0.00 -1.39
C PHE A 328 43.68 1.08 -2.03
N LEU A 329 43.93 2.16 -1.30
CA LEU A 329 44.73 3.29 -1.74
C LEU A 329 46.05 3.33 -0.92
N PRO A 330 47.17 2.78 -1.42
CA PRO A 330 48.39 2.68 -0.63
C PRO A 330 49.06 4.04 -0.43
N ALA A 331 49.70 4.20 0.73
CA ALA A 331 50.61 5.31 0.97
C ALA A 331 51.88 5.24 0.10
N PRO A 332 52.56 6.36 -0.13
CA PRO A 332 53.82 6.32 -0.92
C PRO A 332 54.82 5.31 -0.37
N GLY A 333 55.29 4.45 -1.28
CA GLY A 333 56.27 3.39 -0.96
C GLY A 333 55.65 2.13 -0.31
N VAL A 334 54.34 2.03 -0.26
CA VAL A 334 53.59 0.83 0.15
C VAL A 334 52.97 0.17 -1.08
N LYS A 335 52.99 -1.16 -1.14
CA LYS A 335 52.29 -1.90 -2.21
C LYS A 335 50.81 -2.05 -1.85
N GLU A 336 49.91 -1.98 -2.82
CA GLU A 336 48.47 -2.18 -2.61
C GLU A 336 48.18 -3.53 -1.94
N GLN A 337 48.90 -4.59 -2.29
CA GLN A 337 48.77 -5.91 -1.69
C GLN A 337 49.18 -5.93 -0.21
N GLU A 338 50.21 -5.14 0.20
CA GLU A 338 50.67 -5.00 1.58
C GLU A 338 49.56 -4.32 2.43
N LEU A 339 48.95 -3.26 1.91
CA LEU A 339 47.82 -2.60 2.52
C LEU A 339 46.61 -3.55 2.63
N ALA A 340 46.27 -4.27 1.56
CA ALA A 340 45.17 -5.20 1.55
C ALA A 340 45.35 -6.36 2.55
N ASP A 341 46.59 -6.89 2.67
CA ASP A 341 46.96 -7.91 3.64
C ASP A 341 46.74 -7.44 5.10
N ALA A 342 47.27 -6.26 5.42
CA ALA A 342 47.11 -5.67 6.74
C ALA A 342 45.65 -5.34 7.07
N ALA A 343 44.93 -4.76 6.11
CA ALA A 343 43.50 -4.44 6.27
C ALA A 343 42.65 -5.70 6.46
N GLN A 344 42.95 -6.79 5.72
CA GLN A 344 42.27 -8.07 5.89
C GLN A 344 42.52 -8.64 7.30
N LEU A 345 43.80 -8.73 7.74
CA LEU A 345 44.14 -9.25 9.06
C LEU A 345 43.43 -8.49 10.18
N ALA A 346 43.41 -7.15 10.10
CA ALA A 346 42.72 -6.31 11.07
C ALA A 346 41.18 -6.43 11.03
N SER A 347 40.65 -7.09 10.01
CA SER A 347 39.21 -7.21 9.80
C SER A 347 38.68 -8.64 9.97
N LEU A 348 39.52 -9.64 10.16
CA LEU A 348 39.11 -11.07 10.25
C LEU A 348 38.17 -11.37 11.41
N ALA A 349 38.30 -10.69 12.55
CA ALA A 349 37.40 -10.81 13.69
C ALA A 349 36.38 -9.69 13.77
N ASP A 350 36.32 -8.81 12.77
CA ASP A 350 35.36 -7.71 12.72
C ASP A 350 34.08 -8.20 12.04
N GLU A 351 33.05 -8.49 12.84
CA GLU A 351 31.76 -8.99 12.38
C GLU A 351 30.90 -7.90 11.74
N THR A 352 31.34 -6.63 11.75
CA THR A 352 30.61 -5.55 11.08
C THR A 352 30.53 -5.77 9.57
N PRO A 353 29.49 -5.27 8.89
CA PRO A 353 29.41 -5.33 7.43
C PRO A 353 30.61 -4.71 6.73
N GLU A 354 31.16 -3.62 7.28
CA GLU A 354 32.37 -2.93 6.81
C GLU A 354 33.59 -3.84 6.90
N GLY A 355 33.83 -4.48 8.05
CA GLY A 355 34.92 -5.41 8.27
C GLY A 355 34.87 -6.60 7.31
N ARG A 356 33.70 -7.22 7.18
CA ARG A 356 33.47 -8.32 6.22
C ARG A 356 33.74 -7.89 4.78
N SER A 357 33.33 -6.68 4.39
CA SER A 357 33.54 -6.18 3.03
C SER A 357 35.00 -5.98 2.69
N ILE A 358 35.85 -5.57 3.67
CA ILE A 358 37.31 -5.46 3.49
C ILE A 358 37.93 -6.83 3.20
N VAL A 359 37.51 -7.86 3.97
CA VAL A 359 37.97 -9.25 3.78
C VAL A 359 37.57 -9.75 2.38
N VAL A 360 36.34 -9.50 1.96
CA VAL A 360 35.84 -9.88 0.64
C VAL A 360 36.61 -9.19 -0.48
N LEU A 361 36.85 -7.88 -0.37
CA LEU A 361 37.57 -7.12 -1.36
C LEU A 361 39.05 -7.60 -1.50
N ALA A 362 39.71 -7.86 -0.37
CA ALA A 362 41.07 -8.38 -0.34
C ALA A 362 41.15 -9.78 -1.00
N LYS A 363 40.16 -10.65 -0.75
CA LYS A 363 40.04 -11.95 -1.38
C LYS A 363 39.82 -11.83 -2.89
N GLN A 364 38.96 -10.93 -3.33
CA GLN A 364 38.65 -10.75 -4.77
C GLN A 364 39.81 -10.17 -5.55
N ARG A 365 40.49 -9.13 -5.02
CA ARG A 365 41.59 -8.45 -5.75
C ARG A 365 42.90 -9.16 -5.68
N PHE A 366 43.25 -9.78 -4.57
CA PHE A 366 44.58 -10.35 -4.31
C PHE A 366 44.56 -11.84 -3.98
N ASN A 367 43.39 -12.51 -4.08
CA ASN A 367 43.21 -13.92 -3.74
C ASN A 367 43.72 -14.28 -2.32
N LEU A 368 43.63 -13.31 -1.39
CA LEU A 368 44.02 -13.52 -0.01
C LEU A 368 42.92 -14.39 0.67
N ARG A 369 43.30 -15.64 0.99
CA ARG A 369 42.39 -16.58 1.66
C ARG A 369 42.30 -16.30 3.15
N GLU A 370 41.20 -16.74 3.78
CA GLU A 370 41.09 -16.79 5.26
C GLU A 370 42.29 -17.56 5.84
N ARG A 371 42.87 -16.98 6.90
CA ARG A 371 44.01 -17.57 7.62
C ARG A 371 43.49 -18.19 8.91
N ASP A 372 44.15 -19.26 9.34
CA ASP A 372 43.87 -19.85 10.65
C ASP A 372 44.40 -18.92 11.74
N LEU A 373 43.48 -18.25 12.40
CA LEU A 373 43.75 -17.25 13.45
C LEU A 373 44.37 -17.87 14.70
N GLN A 374 44.06 -19.14 14.99
CA GLN A 374 44.62 -19.85 16.13
C GLN A 374 46.08 -20.20 15.88
N ALA A 375 46.43 -20.56 14.65
CA ALA A 375 47.80 -20.82 14.29
C ALA A 375 48.73 -19.57 14.31
N LEU A 376 48.14 -18.38 14.21
CA LEU A 376 48.85 -17.10 14.18
C LEU A 376 49.02 -16.45 15.54
N ASN A 377 48.50 -17.01 16.65
CA ASN A 377 48.46 -16.37 17.98
C ASN A 377 47.97 -14.91 17.92
N ALA A 378 46.91 -14.65 17.16
CA ALA A 378 46.39 -13.32 16.92
C ALA A 378 45.58 -12.82 18.12
N THR A 379 45.85 -11.63 18.61
CA THR A 379 45.05 -10.93 19.62
C THR A 379 44.31 -9.77 18.95
N PHE A 380 42.97 -9.85 18.93
CA PHE A 380 42.16 -8.80 18.33
C PHE A 380 41.87 -7.64 19.29
N VAL A 381 41.87 -6.44 18.74
CA VAL A 381 41.45 -5.22 19.41
C VAL A 381 40.09 -4.82 18.83
N PRO A 382 38.97 -5.00 19.59
CA PRO A 382 37.66 -4.66 19.10
C PRO A 382 37.50 -3.15 18.90
N PHE A 383 36.60 -2.73 18.05
CA PHE A 383 36.24 -1.33 17.86
C PHE A 383 35.64 -0.76 19.14
N SER A 384 36.07 0.43 19.51
CA SER A 384 35.48 1.20 20.60
C SER A 384 35.18 2.63 20.12
N ALA A 385 34.02 3.17 20.54
CA ALA A 385 33.63 4.55 20.22
C ALA A 385 34.62 5.60 20.81
N GLN A 386 35.33 5.26 21.88
CA GLN A 386 36.32 6.13 22.50
C GLN A 386 37.62 6.20 21.71
N THR A 387 38.10 5.03 21.26
CA THR A 387 39.35 4.95 20.49
C THR A 387 39.13 5.19 18.99
N ARG A 388 37.93 4.92 18.50
CA ARG A 388 37.53 5.00 17.07
C ARG A 388 38.45 4.21 16.12
N MET A 389 39.02 3.11 16.62
CA MET A 389 39.86 2.20 15.87
C MET A 389 39.70 0.77 16.38
N SER A 390 39.98 -0.18 15.48
CA SER A 390 40.08 -1.62 15.76
C SER A 390 41.35 -2.17 15.14
N GLY A 391 41.69 -3.43 15.42
CA GLY A 391 42.88 -4.02 14.82
C GLY A 391 43.25 -5.37 15.38
N VAL A 392 44.49 -5.76 15.12
CA VAL A 392 45.01 -7.05 15.50
C VAL A 392 46.49 -6.93 15.86
N ASN A 393 46.94 -7.68 16.86
CA ASN A 393 48.33 -7.93 17.15
C ASN A 393 48.65 -9.37 16.74
N VAL A 394 49.56 -9.52 15.78
CA VAL A 394 49.97 -10.84 15.23
C VAL A 394 51.49 -10.88 15.27
N GLN A 395 52.08 -11.75 16.08
CA GLN A 395 53.50 -11.82 16.31
C GLN A 395 54.04 -10.44 16.74
N GLU A 396 54.97 -9.84 15.96
CA GLU A 396 55.50 -8.49 16.24
C GLU A 396 54.76 -7.37 15.50
N ARG A 397 53.71 -7.69 14.72
CA ARG A 397 52.95 -6.72 13.93
C ARG A 397 51.76 -6.21 14.76
N MET A 398 51.70 -4.89 14.91
CA MET A 398 50.57 -4.19 15.54
C MET A 398 49.81 -3.44 14.46
N ILE A 399 48.72 -4.02 13.93
CA ILE A 399 47.92 -3.42 12.87
C ILE A 399 46.70 -2.76 13.46
N ARG A 400 46.45 -1.49 13.07
CA ARG A 400 45.26 -0.70 13.44
C ARG A 400 44.57 -0.14 12.22
N LYS A 401 43.26 -0.16 12.24
CA LYS A 401 42.40 0.51 11.23
C LYS A 401 41.38 1.38 11.96
N GLY A 402 41.04 2.52 11.39
CA GLY A 402 40.07 3.40 12.02
C GLY A 402 39.93 4.76 11.38
N ALA A 403 39.27 5.66 12.10
CA ALA A 403 39.09 7.04 11.67
C ALA A 403 40.45 7.76 11.55
N VAL A 404 40.51 8.67 10.59
CA VAL A 404 41.75 9.38 10.23
C VAL A 404 42.45 10.02 11.44
N ASP A 405 41.67 10.75 12.24
CA ASP A 405 42.18 11.45 13.45
C ASP A 405 42.63 10.47 14.55
N ALA A 406 41.98 9.32 14.64
CA ALA A 406 42.35 8.30 15.62
C ALA A 406 43.65 7.59 15.23
N ILE A 407 43.78 7.19 13.97
CA ILE A 407 45.02 6.56 13.48
C ILE A 407 46.19 7.56 13.44
N ARG A 408 45.95 8.83 13.11
CA ARG A 408 46.97 9.88 13.19
C ARG A 408 47.55 9.95 14.59
N ARG A 409 46.71 10.09 15.62
CA ARG A 409 47.14 10.12 17.03
C ARG A 409 47.87 8.83 17.41
N HIS A 410 47.40 7.68 16.94
CA HIS A 410 48.06 6.41 17.24
C HIS A 410 49.48 6.35 16.64
N VAL A 411 49.65 6.75 15.38
CA VAL A 411 50.96 6.78 14.70
C VAL A 411 51.90 7.76 15.35
N GLU A 412 51.44 8.97 15.66
CA GLU A 412 52.23 10.01 16.33
C GLU A 412 52.63 9.60 17.75
N SER A 413 51.75 8.94 18.52
CA SER A 413 52.07 8.41 19.84
C SER A 413 53.13 7.29 19.81
N ASN A 414 53.24 6.59 18.68
CA ASN A 414 54.29 5.60 18.42
C ASN A 414 55.53 6.20 17.71
N GLN A 415 55.74 7.53 17.79
CA GLN A 415 56.86 8.24 17.19
C GLN A 415 56.92 8.17 15.67
N GLY A 416 55.80 7.87 14.99
CA GLY A 416 55.67 7.86 13.58
C GLY A 416 55.26 9.24 13.00
N HIS A 417 55.33 9.34 11.65
CA HIS A 417 54.90 10.52 10.93
C HIS A 417 53.68 10.16 10.06
N PHE A 418 52.66 11.03 10.06
CA PHE A 418 51.54 10.87 9.20
C PHE A 418 51.78 11.60 7.86
N PRO A 419 51.93 10.88 6.73
CA PRO A 419 52.34 11.49 5.47
C PRO A 419 51.22 12.41 4.90
N ARG A 420 51.60 13.59 4.38
CA ARG A 420 50.67 14.51 3.73
C ARG A 420 49.95 13.89 2.52
N ALA A 421 50.66 13.00 1.78
CA ALA A 421 50.05 12.26 0.67
C ALA A 421 48.87 11.37 1.10
N VAL A 422 48.84 10.90 2.36
CA VAL A 422 47.71 10.17 2.90
C VAL A 422 46.53 11.11 3.21
N ASP A 423 46.77 12.35 3.61
CA ASP A 423 45.74 13.39 3.74
C ASP A 423 45.07 13.67 2.40
N ASP A 424 45.84 13.76 1.33
CA ASP A 424 45.34 13.94 -0.04
C ASP A 424 44.46 12.77 -0.49
N LEU A 425 44.85 11.52 -0.15
CA LEU A 425 44.04 10.32 -0.41
C LEU A 425 42.71 10.35 0.40
N VAL A 426 42.78 10.71 1.67
CA VAL A 426 41.62 10.85 2.54
C VAL A 426 40.64 11.87 1.97
N GLU A 427 41.14 13.03 1.55
CA GLU A 427 40.34 14.09 0.94
C GLU A 427 39.72 13.63 -0.39
N SER A 428 40.48 12.91 -1.22
CA SER A 428 39.98 12.34 -2.48
C SER A 428 38.83 11.37 -2.26
N VAL A 429 38.95 10.46 -1.27
CA VAL A 429 37.87 9.52 -0.90
C VAL A 429 36.66 10.28 -0.39
N ALA A 430 36.84 11.26 0.47
CA ALA A 430 35.75 12.08 1.00
C ALA A 430 35.02 12.87 -0.11
N ARG A 431 35.75 13.44 -1.08
CA ARG A 431 35.18 14.17 -2.22
C ARG A 431 34.34 13.26 -3.14
N THR A 432 34.65 11.97 -3.22
CA THR A 432 33.86 11.01 -4.03
C THR A 432 32.69 10.39 -3.24
N GLY A 433 32.39 10.90 -2.03
CA GLY A 433 31.32 10.40 -1.21
C GLY A 433 31.62 9.14 -0.41
N GLY A 434 32.90 8.74 -0.39
CA GLY A 434 33.36 7.61 0.41
C GLY A 434 33.74 7.99 1.83
N THR A 435 33.82 7.00 2.71
CA THR A 435 34.39 7.12 4.04
C THR A 435 35.81 6.57 4.03
N PRO A 436 36.83 7.38 4.30
CA PRO A 436 38.20 6.91 4.37
C PRO A 436 38.45 6.19 5.69
N LEU A 437 38.96 4.97 5.61
CA LEU A 437 39.40 4.20 6.75
C LEU A 437 40.93 4.04 6.64
N VAL A 438 41.68 4.63 7.56
CA VAL A 438 43.15 4.58 7.53
C VAL A 438 43.66 3.31 8.19
N VAL A 439 44.67 2.69 7.59
CA VAL A 439 45.34 1.49 8.11
C VAL A 439 46.80 1.82 8.38
N ALA A 440 47.24 1.44 9.62
CA ALA A 440 48.62 1.61 10.04
C ALA A 440 49.16 0.33 10.67
N GLU A 441 50.48 0.11 10.54
CA GLU A 441 51.22 -0.94 11.21
C GLU A 441 52.30 -0.28 12.11
N GLY A 442 52.09 -0.37 13.44
CA GLY A 442 52.94 0.33 14.39
C GLY A 442 52.94 1.85 14.14
N ALA A 443 54.12 2.39 13.87
CA ALA A 443 54.33 3.81 13.60
C ALA A 443 54.19 4.19 12.09
N ARG A 444 53.96 3.23 11.20
CA ARG A 444 53.88 3.44 9.77
C ARG A 444 52.47 3.40 9.23
N VAL A 445 52.06 4.43 8.50
CA VAL A 445 50.78 4.44 7.78
C VAL A 445 50.95 3.64 6.49
N LEU A 446 50.05 2.65 6.28
CA LEU A 446 50.04 1.81 5.09
C LEU A 446 49.18 2.38 3.95
N GLY A 447 48.12 3.09 4.30
CA GLY A 447 47.25 3.69 3.30
C GLY A 447 45.80 3.84 3.79
N VAL A 448 44.89 3.97 2.84
CA VAL A 448 43.46 4.21 3.07
C VAL A 448 42.64 3.13 2.38
N VAL A 449 41.65 2.60 3.09
CA VAL A 449 40.58 1.79 2.50
C VAL A 449 39.38 2.72 2.26
N ALA A 450 38.93 2.82 1.01
CA ALA A 450 37.75 3.59 0.65
C ALA A 450 36.49 2.75 0.89
N LEU A 451 35.64 3.19 1.80
CA LEU A 451 34.32 2.59 2.02
C LEU A 451 33.28 3.44 1.30
N LYS A 452 32.43 2.84 0.49
CA LYS A 452 31.35 3.52 -0.22
C LYS A 452 30.00 2.90 0.10
N ASP A 453 28.99 3.74 0.20
CA ASP A 453 27.61 3.28 0.15
C ASP A 453 27.27 2.81 -1.26
N ILE A 454 26.77 1.60 -1.39
CA ILE A 454 26.42 1.03 -2.69
C ILE A 454 24.95 1.34 -2.99
N VAL A 455 24.71 1.98 -4.13
CA VAL A 455 23.39 2.21 -4.67
C VAL A 455 22.74 0.87 -5.03
N LYS A 456 21.48 0.66 -4.61
CA LYS A 456 20.75 -0.58 -4.89
C LYS A 456 20.58 -0.80 -6.39
N GLY A 457 20.83 -2.03 -6.85
CA GLY A 457 20.58 -2.39 -8.24
C GLY A 457 19.10 -2.21 -8.62
N GLY A 458 18.84 -1.68 -9.83
CA GLY A 458 17.49 -1.47 -10.34
C GLY A 458 16.75 -0.25 -9.80
N ILE A 459 17.36 0.53 -8.87
CA ILE A 459 16.71 1.71 -8.30
C ILE A 459 16.54 2.83 -9.33
N LYS A 460 17.52 2.98 -10.23
CA LYS A 460 17.50 4.00 -11.30
C LYS A 460 16.35 3.78 -12.27
N GLU A 461 16.08 2.54 -12.64
CA GLU A 461 14.96 2.16 -13.49
C GLU A 461 13.63 2.49 -12.81
N ARG A 462 13.51 2.22 -11.51
CA ARG A 462 12.31 2.56 -10.72
C ARG A 462 12.09 4.07 -10.63
N PHE A 463 13.15 4.86 -10.44
CA PHE A 463 13.03 6.33 -10.45
C PHE A 463 12.64 6.85 -11.84
N ASN A 464 13.13 6.24 -12.91
CA ASN A 464 12.68 6.57 -14.27
C ASN A 464 11.20 6.26 -14.50
N GLU A 465 10.68 5.17 -13.93
CA GLU A 465 9.25 4.86 -13.98
C GLU A 465 8.43 5.90 -13.22
N LEU A 466 8.84 6.28 -12.01
CA LEU A 466 8.20 7.35 -11.22
C LEU A 466 8.18 8.68 -11.97
N ARG A 467 9.30 9.05 -12.61
CA ARG A 467 9.40 10.27 -13.42
C ARG A 467 8.44 10.26 -14.61
N LYS A 468 8.25 9.11 -15.28
CA LYS A 468 7.23 8.95 -16.33
C LYS A 468 5.81 9.16 -15.81
N MET A 469 5.58 8.88 -14.54
CA MET A 469 4.29 9.12 -13.87
C MET A 469 4.12 10.57 -13.37
N GLY A 470 5.11 11.43 -13.59
CA GLY A 470 5.11 12.83 -13.12
C GLY A 470 5.50 13.00 -11.65
N ILE A 471 6.07 11.98 -11.02
CA ILE A 471 6.48 12.01 -9.61
C ILE A 471 7.93 12.42 -9.51
N LYS A 472 8.21 13.46 -8.73
CA LYS A 472 9.55 13.95 -8.40
C LYS A 472 10.13 13.12 -7.26
N THR A 473 11.36 12.65 -7.40
CA THR A 473 12.10 11.92 -6.36
C THR A 473 13.16 12.80 -5.74
N VAL A 474 13.18 12.90 -4.42
CA VAL A 474 14.12 13.73 -3.65
C VAL A 474 14.81 12.87 -2.62
N MET A 475 16.12 12.77 -2.71
CA MET A 475 16.95 12.07 -1.72
C MET A 475 17.20 12.98 -0.51
N ILE A 476 17.04 12.43 0.69
CA ILE A 476 17.39 13.10 1.95
C ILE A 476 18.59 12.40 2.56
N THR A 477 19.59 13.16 2.97
CA THR A 477 20.80 12.62 3.60
C THR A 477 21.44 13.60 4.57
N GLY A 478 22.06 13.08 5.63
CA GLY A 478 22.93 13.86 6.51
C GLY A 478 24.32 14.12 5.95
N ASP A 479 24.66 13.60 4.77
CA ASP A 479 25.96 13.80 4.13
C ASP A 479 26.16 15.26 3.68
N ASN A 480 27.42 15.61 3.44
CA ASN A 480 27.77 16.90 2.84
C ASN A 480 27.26 17.00 1.38
N PRO A 481 27.13 18.21 0.83
CA PRO A 481 26.56 18.43 -0.50
C PRO A 481 27.28 17.70 -1.64
N LEU A 482 28.60 17.53 -1.57
CA LEU A 482 29.39 16.85 -2.63
C LEU A 482 29.09 15.36 -2.66
N THR A 483 29.07 14.72 -1.49
CA THR A 483 28.71 13.30 -1.34
C THR A 483 27.27 13.06 -1.78
N ALA A 484 26.34 13.90 -1.33
CA ALA A 484 24.95 13.83 -1.69
C ALA A 484 24.75 13.94 -3.21
N ALA A 485 25.41 14.90 -3.87
CA ALA A 485 25.34 15.08 -5.32
C ALA A 485 25.85 13.87 -6.10
N ALA A 486 26.96 13.26 -5.66
CA ALA A 486 27.51 12.08 -6.31
C ALA A 486 26.55 10.88 -6.24
N ILE A 487 25.99 10.60 -5.08
CA ILE A 487 25.04 9.50 -4.88
C ILE A 487 23.72 9.77 -5.62
N ALA A 488 23.22 11.01 -5.58
CA ALA A 488 22.01 11.42 -6.30
C ALA A 488 22.14 11.22 -7.82
N ALA A 489 23.29 11.58 -8.40
CA ALA A 489 23.56 11.36 -9.81
C ALA A 489 23.67 9.87 -10.18
N GLU A 490 24.34 9.05 -9.35
CA GLU A 490 24.45 7.61 -9.54
C GLU A 490 23.08 6.94 -9.46
N ALA A 491 22.29 7.26 -8.44
CA ALA A 491 20.94 6.72 -8.23
C ALA A 491 19.92 7.23 -9.24
N GLY A 492 20.15 8.41 -9.83
CA GLY A 492 19.26 9.05 -10.81
C GLY A 492 18.03 9.67 -10.19
N VAL A 493 18.10 10.17 -8.93
CA VAL A 493 17.06 10.99 -8.33
C VAL A 493 16.99 12.39 -8.96
N ASP A 494 15.84 13.06 -8.82
CA ASP A 494 15.61 14.37 -9.44
C ASP A 494 16.24 15.51 -8.65
N ASP A 495 16.34 15.34 -7.31
CA ASP A 495 16.84 16.36 -6.40
C ASP A 495 17.36 15.74 -5.10
N PHE A 496 18.04 16.50 -4.27
CA PHE A 496 18.50 16.03 -2.96
C PHE A 496 18.54 17.14 -1.90
N LEU A 497 18.39 16.74 -0.65
CA LEU A 497 18.61 17.57 0.55
C LEU A 497 19.79 16.97 1.29
N SER A 498 20.92 17.70 1.33
CA SER A 498 22.13 17.36 2.09
C SER A 498 22.10 17.98 3.49
N GLU A 499 22.92 17.47 4.41
CA GLU A 499 23.02 17.96 5.78
C GLU A 499 21.64 18.09 6.46
N ALA A 500 20.75 17.15 6.16
CA ALA A 500 19.34 17.20 6.52
C ALA A 500 19.15 17.09 8.04
N THR A 501 18.58 18.14 8.64
CA THR A 501 18.08 18.13 10.01
C THR A 501 16.57 17.82 10.01
N PRO A 502 15.96 17.42 11.15
CA PRO A 502 14.52 17.24 11.26
C PRO A 502 13.72 18.48 10.82
N GLU A 503 14.21 19.67 11.16
CA GLU A 503 13.60 20.95 10.78
C GLU A 503 13.69 21.21 9.28
N ALA A 504 14.83 20.88 8.66
CA ALA A 504 15.02 21.02 7.21
C ALA A 504 14.10 20.06 6.43
N LYS A 505 13.95 18.81 6.90
CA LYS A 505 12.99 17.85 6.34
C LYS A 505 11.57 18.39 6.40
N LEU A 506 11.15 18.91 7.56
CA LEU A 506 9.82 19.50 7.76
C LEU A 506 9.57 20.71 6.87
N ALA A 507 10.57 21.60 6.77
CA ALA A 507 10.50 22.81 5.94
C ALA A 507 10.34 22.45 4.46
N LEU A 508 11.07 21.45 3.97
CA LEU A 508 10.98 20.98 2.59
C LEU A 508 9.59 20.41 2.27
N ILE A 509 8.99 19.61 3.18
CA ILE A 509 7.63 19.10 3.00
C ILE A 509 6.64 20.27 2.89
N ARG A 510 6.70 21.22 3.81
CA ARG A 510 5.82 22.40 3.80
C ARG A 510 5.97 23.24 2.54
N GLN A 511 7.19 23.37 2.02
CA GLN A 511 7.45 24.08 0.77
C GLN A 511 6.69 23.42 -0.40
N TYR A 512 6.83 22.10 -0.58
CA TYR A 512 6.11 21.38 -1.65
C TYR A 512 4.59 21.44 -1.46
N GLN A 513 4.11 21.34 -0.23
CA GLN A 513 2.68 21.45 0.08
C GLN A 513 2.13 22.86 -0.20
N ALA A 514 2.91 23.90 0.04
CA ALA A 514 2.56 25.28 -0.32
C ALA A 514 2.46 25.49 -1.85
N GLU A 515 3.21 24.70 -2.63
CA GLU A 515 3.10 24.64 -4.08
C GLU A 515 1.88 23.82 -4.57
N GLY A 516 1.07 23.28 -3.66
CA GLY A 516 -0.08 22.44 -3.97
C GLY A 516 0.26 20.99 -4.32
N ARG A 517 1.47 20.52 -3.97
CA ARG A 517 1.94 19.15 -4.23
C ARG A 517 1.70 18.24 -3.04
N LEU A 518 1.30 17.00 -3.30
CA LEU A 518 1.20 15.97 -2.29
C LEU A 518 2.55 15.27 -2.11
N VAL A 519 2.97 15.20 -0.85
CA VAL A 519 4.29 14.70 -0.46
C VAL A 519 4.16 13.35 0.25
N ALA A 520 4.93 12.36 -0.22
CA ALA A 520 5.12 11.10 0.47
C ALA A 520 6.53 10.99 1.05
N MET A 521 6.64 10.41 2.24
CA MET A 521 7.90 10.19 2.95
C MET A 521 7.95 8.83 3.62
N THR A 522 9.14 8.24 3.69
CA THR A 522 9.45 7.11 4.58
C THR A 522 10.33 7.57 5.72
N GLY A 523 10.19 6.94 6.89
CA GLY A 523 11.07 7.18 8.03
C GLY A 523 10.95 6.08 9.07
N ASP A 524 11.99 5.90 9.89
CA ASP A 524 12.07 4.88 10.94
C ASP A 524 12.49 5.46 12.30
N GLY A 525 13.18 6.60 12.31
CA GLY A 525 13.70 7.24 13.51
C GLY A 525 12.72 8.21 14.19
N THR A 526 12.96 8.47 15.46
CA THR A 526 12.25 9.52 16.23
C THR A 526 12.44 10.90 15.60
N ASN A 527 13.59 11.13 14.97
CA ASN A 527 13.90 12.38 14.27
C ASN A 527 13.02 12.60 13.02
N ASP A 528 12.45 11.54 12.47
CA ASP A 528 11.55 11.61 11.32
C ASP A 528 10.10 11.86 11.70
N ALA A 529 9.72 11.63 12.96
CA ALA A 529 8.33 11.74 13.39
C ALA A 529 7.66 13.08 13.06
N PRO A 530 8.28 14.25 13.23
CA PRO A 530 7.67 15.53 12.84
C PRO A 530 7.43 15.63 11.33
N ALA A 531 8.35 15.14 10.50
CA ALA A 531 8.24 15.12 9.05
C ALA A 531 7.18 14.12 8.57
N LEU A 532 7.13 12.92 9.17
CA LEU A 532 6.11 11.92 8.91
C LEU A 532 4.70 12.44 9.26
N ALA A 533 4.55 13.13 10.40
CA ALA A 533 3.26 13.71 10.78
C ALA A 533 2.77 14.80 9.81
N GLN A 534 3.69 15.51 9.15
CA GLN A 534 3.38 16.56 8.17
C GLN A 534 3.10 16.00 6.78
N ALA A 535 3.74 14.92 6.36
CA ALA A 535 3.61 14.36 5.03
C ALA A 535 2.17 13.85 4.75
N ASP A 536 1.71 13.99 3.51
CA ASP A 536 0.38 13.51 3.09
C ASP A 536 0.31 11.98 3.09
N VAL A 537 1.41 11.35 2.72
CA VAL A 537 1.62 9.89 2.81
C VAL A 537 2.90 9.64 3.60
N ALA A 538 2.75 9.13 4.80
CA ALA A 538 3.84 8.85 5.72
C ALA A 538 3.93 7.35 6.00
N VAL A 539 4.96 6.70 5.49
CA VAL A 539 5.20 5.27 5.68
C VAL A 539 6.26 5.07 6.75
N ALA A 540 5.83 4.68 7.94
CA ALA A 540 6.74 4.29 9.01
C ALA A 540 7.18 2.83 8.83
N MET A 541 8.44 2.54 9.16
CA MET A 541 8.96 1.18 9.16
C MET A 541 8.50 0.44 10.42
N ASN A 542 8.21 -0.85 10.31
CA ASN A 542 7.89 -1.67 11.48
C ASN A 542 9.07 -1.80 12.45
N SER A 543 10.31 -1.81 11.92
CA SER A 543 11.54 -1.77 12.72
C SER A 543 11.77 -0.43 13.42
N GLY A 544 11.09 0.63 12.98
CA GLY A 544 11.27 1.98 13.49
C GLY A 544 10.72 2.21 14.89
N THR A 545 11.00 3.40 15.42
CA THR A 545 10.56 3.82 16.76
C THR A 545 9.04 3.90 16.88
N GLN A 546 8.53 3.81 18.09
CA GLN A 546 7.10 3.98 18.36
C GLN A 546 6.60 5.37 17.90
N ALA A 547 7.41 6.41 18.10
CA ALA A 547 7.09 7.77 17.67
C ALA A 547 6.91 7.86 16.14
N ALA A 548 7.77 7.22 15.36
CA ALA A 548 7.63 7.16 13.91
C ALA A 548 6.36 6.41 13.48
N LYS A 549 6.06 5.27 14.11
CA LYS A 549 4.84 4.49 13.82
C LYS A 549 3.54 5.25 14.15
N GLU A 550 3.54 6.04 15.21
CA GLU A 550 2.38 6.86 15.59
C GLU A 550 2.21 8.09 14.69
N ALA A 551 3.29 8.66 14.20
CA ALA A 551 3.29 9.80 13.28
C ALA A 551 2.88 9.39 11.86
N GLY A 552 3.20 8.16 11.44
CA GLY A 552 2.87 7.65 10.12
C GLY A 552 1.38 7.36 9.92
N ASN A 553 0.89 7.53 8.70
CA ASN A 553 -0.45 7.10 8.31
C ASN A 553 -0.46 5.75 7.57
N MET A 554 0.71 5.18 7.37
CA MET A 554 0.95 3.82 6.90
C MET A 554 2.12 3.19 7.67
N VAL A 555 2.10 1.86 7.78
CA VAL A 555 3.23 1.10 8.35
C VAL A 555 3.63 0.00 7.38
N ASP A 556 4.89 -0.02 7.01
CA ASP A 556 5.50 -1.08 6.22
C ASP A 556 5.99 -2.19 7.15
N LEU A 557 5.38 -3.37 7.04
CA LEU A 557 5.70 -4.53 7.87
C LEU A 557 7.04 -5.18 7.52
N ASP A 558 7.45 -5.07 6.25
CA ASP A 558 8.71 -5.63 5.77
C ASP A 558 9.91 -4.75 6.14
N SER A 559 9.66 -3.57 6.70
CA SER A 559 10.69 -2.55 6.99
C SER A 559 11.61 -2.29 5.79
N ASN A 560 11.01 -2.28 4.59
CA ASN A 560 11.72 -2.06 3.34
C ASN A 560 11.43 -0.65 2.81
N PRO A 561 12.35 0.29 2.92
CA PRO A 561 12.10 1.68 2.53
C PRO A 561 11.72 1.88 1.06
N THR A 562 12.05 0.93 0.16
CA THR A 562 11.62 0.99 -1.24
C THR A 562 10.14 0.66 -1.43
N LYS A 563 9.46 0.20 -0.37
CA LYS A 563 8.04 -0.13 -0.36
C LYS A 563 7.15 1.06 -0.68
N LEU A 564 7.60 2.29 -0.39
CA LEU A 564 6.90 3.51 -0.74
C LEU A 564 6.55 3.57 -2.24
N ILE A 565 7.45 3.08 -3.10
CA ILE A 565 7.22 3.01 -4.56
C ILE A 565 6.03 2.09 -4.87
N GLU A 566 5.96 0.94 -4.20
CA GLU A 566 4.87 -0.02 -4.35
C GLU A 566 3.55 0.54 -3.80
N VAL A 567 3.60 1.24 -2.68
CA VAL A 567 2.45 1.95 -2.06
C VAL A 567 1.84 2.94 -3.05
N VAL A 568 2.66 3.78 -3.67
CA VAL A 568 2.22 4.74 -4.70
C VAL A 568 1.60 4.02 -5.90
N HIS A 569 2.22 2.94 -6.35
CA HIS A 569 1.71 2.14 -7.47
C HIS A 569 0.32 1.56 -7.18
N ILE A 570 0.10 1.00 -5.99
CA ILE A 570 -1.21 0.46 -5.56
C ILE A 570 -2.24 1.58 -5.45
N GLY A 571 -1.87 2.73 -4.88
CA GLY A 571 -2.72 3.90 -4.80
C GLY A 571 -3.17 4.39 -6.18
N LYS A 572 -2.24 4.56 -7.12
CA LYS A 572 -2.55 4.92 -8.53
C LYS A 572 -3.45 3.90 -9.21
N GLN A 573 -3.19 2.60 -9.01
CA GLN A 573 -4.04 1.55 -9.56
C GLN A 573 -5.47 1.63 -9.01
N MET A 574 -5.64 1.97 -7.73
CA MET A 574 -6.98 2.13 -7.12
C MET A 574 -7.73 3.31 -7.74
N LEU A 575 -7.10 4.47 -7.84
CA LEU A 575 -7.68 5.67 -8.46
C LEU A 575 -8.06 5.42 -9.92
N MET A 576 -7.19 4.77 -10.68
CA MET A 576 -7.45 4.40 -12.05
C MET A 576 -8.60 3.41 -12.20
N THR A 577 -8.69 2.42 -11.34
CA THR A 577 -9.80 1.46 -11.36
C THR A 577 -11.11 2.19 -11.16
N ARG A 578 -11.18 3.11 -10.21
CA ARG A 578 -12.36 3.94 -9.96
C ARG A 578 -12.70 4.80 -11.18
N GLY A 579 -11.73 5.52 -11.73
CA GLY A 579 -11.92 6.37 -12.92
C GLY A 579 -12.37 5.58 -14.15
N SER A 580 -11.72 4.43 -14.41
CA SER A 580 -12.07 3.56 -15.54
C SER A 580 -13.49 3.00 -15.44
N LEU A 581 -13.88 2.52 -14.25
CA LEU A 581 -15.22 1.97 -14.04
C LEU A 581 -16.30 3.06 -14.03
N THR A 582 -15.97 4.28 -13.56
CA THR A 582 -16.88 5.44 -13.67
C THR A 582 -17.10 5.82 -15.14
N THR A 583 -16.04 5.91 -15.92
CA THR A 583 -16.12 6.20 -17.38
C THR A 583 -16.95 5.14 -18.10
N PHE A 584 -16.67 3.86 -17.83
CA PHE A 584 -17.43 2.75 -18.39
C PHE A 584 -18.91 2.82 -18.00
N SER A 585 -19.20 3.08 -16.70
CA SER A 585 -20.59 3.15 -16.20
C SER A 585 -21.42 4.22 -16.93
N ILE A 586 -20.86 5.43 -17.08
CA ILE A 586 -21.55 6.53 -17.77
C ILE A 586 -21.72 6.21 -19.27
N ALA A 587 -20.67 5.70 -19.92
CA ALA A 587 -20.74 5.35 -21.34
C ALA A 587 -21.71 4.19 -21.61
N ASN A 588 -21.74 3.21 -20.71
CA ASN A 588 -22.62 2.04 -20.80
C ASN A 588 -24.11 2.39 -20.73
N ASP A 589 -24.48 3.44 -20.00
CA ASP A 589 -25.88 3.83 -19.86
C ASP A 589 -26.47 4.39 -21.16
N VAL A 590 -25.63 4.94 -22.05
CA VAL A 590 -26.08 5.53 -23.33
C VAL A 590 -26.83 4.51 -24.23
N ALA A 591 -26.30 3.29 -24.34
CA ALA A 591 -26.95 2.26 -25.21
C ALA A 591 -28.34 1.87 -24.72
N LYS A 592 -28.61 1.96 -23.42
CA LYS A 592 -29.92 1.63 -22.82
C LYS A 592 -31.00 2.62 -23.25
N TYR A 593 -30.63 3.88 -23.53
CA TYR A 593 -31.56 4.88 -24.04
C TYR A 593 -32.08 4.48 -25.43
N PHE A 594 -31.20 3.95 -26.27
CA PHE A 594 -31.58 3.45 -27.60
C PHE A 594 -32.42 2.17 -27.55
N ALA A 595 -32.49 1.47 -26.43
CA ALA A 595 -33.37 0.34 -26.20
C ALA A 595 -34.73 0.80 -25.64
N ILE A 596 -34.72 1.60 -24.56
CA ILE A 596 -35.92 1.85 -23.74
C ILE A 596 -36.77 3.00 -24.32
N ILE A 597 -36.15 4.08 -24.82
CA ILE A 597 -36.91 5.23 -25.34
C ILE A 597 -37.82 4.86 -26.52
N PRO A 598 -37.36 4.19 -27.60
CA PRO A 598 -38.26 3.72 -28.66
C PRO A 598 -39.31 2.73 -28.12
N ALA A 599 -38.90 1.81 -27.22
CA ALA A 599 -39.83 0.83 -26.66
C ALA A 599 -40.98 1.48 -25.86
N ALA A 600 -40.69 2.57 -25.15
CA ALA A 600 -41.67 3.29 -24.30
C ALA A 600 -42.59 4.23 -25.12
N PHE A 601 -42.08 4.88 -26.16
CA PHE A 601 -42.73 6.03 -26.78
C PHE A 601 -43.00 5.90 -28.29
N ALA A 602 -42.44 4.91 -29.00
CA ALA A 602 -42.64 4.81 -30.43
C ALA A 602 -44.10 4.48 -30.85
N ALA A 603 -44.89 3.91 -29.94
CA ALA A 603 -46.32 3.71 -30.17
C ALA A 603 -47.09 5.06 -30.28
N THR A 604 -46.66 6.08 -29.54
CA THR A 604 -47.23 7.43 -29.56
C THR A 604 -46.54 8.30 -30.61
N TYR A 605 -45.24 8.18 -30.73
CA TYR A 605 -44.39 8.93 -31.65
C TYR A 605 -43.57 7.97 -32.56
N PRO A 606 -44.14 7.49 -33.68
CA PRO A 606 -43.46 6.51 -34.54
C PRO A 606 -42.09 6.91 -35.05
N GLN A 607 -41.79 8.22 -35.11
CA GLN A 607 -40.50 8.75 -35.53
C GLN A 607 -39.35 8.30 -34.58
N LEU A 608 -39.68 8.00 -33.32
CA LEU A 608 -38.69 7.53 -32.34
C LEU A 608 -38.17 6.10 -32.64
N ASN A 609 -38.81 5.38 -33.55
CA ASN A 609 -38.27 4.11 -34.07
C ASN A 609 -36.89 4.27 -34.74
N ALA A 610 -36.54 5.48 -35.21
CA ALA A 610 -35.22 5.78 -35.72
C ALA A 610 -34.12 5.56 -34.65
N LEU A 611 -34.46 5.63 -33.37
CA LEU A 611 -33.53 5.36 -32.26
C LEU A 611 -33.35 3.85 -32.00
N ASN A 612 -34.20 2.98 -32.56
CA ASN A 612 -34.06 1.52 -32.42
C ASN A 612 -32.94 0.97 -33.33
N VAL A 613 -31.72 1.47 -33.14
CA VAL A 613 -30.53 1.13 -33.95
C VAL A 613 -30.15 -0.35 -33.82
N MET A 614 -30.52 -0.98 -32.73
CA MET A 614 -30.26 -2.41 -32.48
C MET A 614 -31.31 -3.33 -33.12
N HIS A 615 -32.41 -2.78 -33.68
CA HIS A 615 -33.52 -3.54 -34.21
C HIS A 615 -33.99 -4.64 -33.24
N LEU A 616 -34.35 -4.22 -32.02
CA LEU A 616 -34.85 -5.12 -30.98
C LEU A 616 -36.25 -5.62 -31.36
N HIS A 617 -36.56 -6.85 -30.94
CA HIS A 617 -37.71 -7.60 -31.43
C HIS A 617 -39.06 -6.96 -31.05
N SER A 618 -39.23 -6.57 -29.81
CA SER A 618 -40.46 -5.96 -29.27
C SER A 618 -40.14 -4.93 -28.20
N PRO A 619 -41.10 -4.04 -27.87
CA PRO A 619 -40.91 -3.13 -26.72
C PRO A 619 -40.61 -3.86 -25.41
N ALA A 620 -41.30 -4.96 -25.14
CA ALA A 620 -41.11 -5.75 -23.94
C ALA A 620 -39.72 -6.41 -23.90
N SER A 621 -39.27 -7.02 -25.03
CA SER A 621 -37.94 -7.62 -25.10
C SER A 621 -36.83 -6.58 -25.00
N ALA A 622 -37.01 -5.39 -25.57
CA ALA A 622 -36.06 -4.30 -25.54
C ALA A 622 -35.81 -3.81 -24.08
N ILE A 623 -36.89 -3.54 -23.34
CA ILE A 623 -36.81 -3.11 -21.93
C ILE A 623 -36.20 -4.22 -21.08
N MET A 624 -36.66 -5.46 -21.27
CA MET A 624 -36.15 -6.61 -20.53
C MET A 624 -34.66 -6.82 -20.78
N SER A 625 -34.20 -6.76 -22.04
CA SER A 625 -32.81 -6.91 -22.41
C SER A 625 -31.92 -5.83 -21.80
N ALA A 626 -32.39 -4.58 -21.73
CA ALA A 626 -31.67 -3.49 -21.10
C ALA A 626 -31.55 -3.68 -19.58
N VAL A 627 -32.63 -4.11 -18.91
CA VAL A 627 -32.61 -4.37 -17.44
C VAL A 627 -31.73 -5.57 -17.11
N ILE A 628 -31.79 -6.66 -17.87
CA ILE A 628 -30.94 -7.84 -17.70
C ILE A 628 -29.48 -7.44 -17.89
N PHE A 629 -29.17 -6.73 -18.97
CA PHE A 629 -27.81 -6.26 -19.24
C PHE A 629 -27.29 -5.39 -18.07
N ASN A 630 -28.14 -4.50 -17.56
CA ASN A 630 -27.78 -3.64 -16.41
C ASN A 630 -27.41 -4.43 -15.14
N ALA A 631 -28.08 -5.54 -14.88
CA ALA A 631 -27.75 -6.42 -13.78
C ALA A 631 -26.47 -7.23 -14.04
N LEU A 632 -26.34 -7.83 -15.22
CA LEU A 632 -25.21 -8.69 -15.55
C LEU A 632 -23.88 -7.94 -15.66
N VAL A 633 -23.87 -6.71 -16.15
CA VAL A 633 -22.65 -5.91 -16.26
C VAL A 633 -21.97 -5.70 -14.91
N ILE A 634 -22.73 -5.60 -13.82
CA ILE A 634 -22.18 -5.51 -12.46
C ILE A 634 -21.35 -6.76 -12.16
N VAL A 635 -21.92 -7.96 -12.43
CA VAL A 635 -21.23 -9.23 -12.18
C VAL A 635 -19.94 -9.36 -12.99
N PHE A 636 -19.99 -9.00 -14.29
CA PHE A 636 -18.81 -9.06 -15.16
C PHE A 636 -17.70 -8.10 -14.76
N LEU A 637 -18.04 -7.00 -14.10
CA LEU A 637 -17.06 -6.01 -13.62
C LEU A 637 -16.53 -6.27 -12.21
N ILE A 638 -17.13 -7.21 -11.44
CA ILE A 638 -16.62 -7.59 -10.11
C ILE A 638 -15.14 -7.96 -10.13
N PRO A 639 -14.66 -8.85 -11.03
CA PRO A 639 -13.24 -9.20 -11.08
C PRO A 639 -12.35 -7.98 -11.32
N LEU A 640 -12.78 -7.05 -12.18
CA LEU A 640 -12.04 -5.83 -12.47
C LEU A 640 -12.05 -4.86 -11.29
N ALA A 641 -13.15 -4.72 -10.57
CA ALA A 641 -13.26 -3.91 -9.37
C ALA A 641 -12.35 -4.43 -8.24
N LEU A 642 -12.31 -5.75 -8.03
CA LEU A 642 -11.55 -6.38 -6.96
C LEU A 642 -10.05 -6.50 -7.27
N LYS A 643 -9.69 -6.88 -8.49
CA LYS A 643 -8.30 -7.04 -8.92
C LYS A 643 -7.63 -5.71 -9.29
N GLY A 644 -8.42 -4.74 -9.72
CA GLY A 644 -7.98 -3.48 -10.29
C GLY A 644 -7.62 -3.58 -11.76
N VAL A 645 -7.69 -2.44 -12.45
CA VAL A 645 -7.26 -2.32 -13.85
C VAL A 645 -5.74 -2.45 -13.93
N SER A 646 -5.22 -3.01 -15.02
CA SER A 646 -3.78 -3.09 -15.23
C SER A 646 -3.22 -1.68 -15.40
N TYR A 647 -2.32 -1.33 -14.51
CA TYR A 647 -1.61 -0.06 -14.54
C TYR A 647 -0.23 -0.24 -15.18
N LYS A 648 0.09 0.63 -16.13
CA LYS A 648 1.45 0.76 -16.67
C LYS A 648 1.90 2.20 -16.46
N PRO A 649 3.13 2.45 -16.01
CA PRO A 649 3.67 3.79 -15.82
C PRO A 649 3.60 4.58 -17.14
N MET A 650 2.84 5.67 -17.15
CA MET A 650 2.68 6.56 -18.29
C MET A 650 2.23 7.95 -17.81
N SER A 651 2.33 8.95 -18.69
CA SER A 651 1.87 10.30 -18.39
C SER A 651 0.36 10.36 -18.18
N ALA A 652 -0.10 11.32 -17.37
CA ALA A 652 -1.52 11.52 -17.09
C ALA A 652 -2.37 11.69 -18.37
N ALA A 653 -1.85 12.41 -19.37
CA ALA A 653 -2.53 12.59 -20.66
C ALA A 653 -2.66 11.30 -21.47
N ALA A 654 -1.61 10.47 -21.50
CA ALA A 654 -1.65 9.17 -22.16
C ALA A 654 -2.63 8.22 -21.47
N LEU A 655 -2.67 8.27 -20.15
CA LEU A 655 -3.57 7.49 -19.31
C LEU A 655 -5.03 7.88 -19.55
N LEU A 656 -5.34 9.18 -19.54
CA LEU A 656 -6.68 9.68 -19.83
C LEU A 656 -7.14 9.26 -21.22
N ARG A 657 -6.29 9.43 -22.24
CA ARG A 657 -6.59 9.00 -23.61
C ARG A 657 -6.88 7.50 -23.71
N ARG A 658 -6.05 6.66 -23.04
CA ARG A 658 -6.26 5.21 -22.98
C ARG A 658 -7.61 4.86 -22.33
N ASN A 659 -7.93 5.52 -21.19
CA ASN A 659 -9.18 5.28 -20.48
C ASN A 659 -10.40 5.67 -21.33
N LEU A 660 -10.35 6.82 -21.98
CA LEU A 660 -11.45 7.27 -22.85
C LEU A 660 -11.65 6.30 -24.04
N TRP A 661 -10.58 5.81 -24.65
CA TRP A 661 -10.71 4.83 -25.73
C TRP A 661 -11.17 3.46 -25.22
N LEU A 662 -10.57 2.91 -24.21
CA LEU A 662 -10.88 1.54 -23.76
C LEU A 662 -12.21 1.48 -23.01
N TYR A 663 -12.43 2.34 -22.05
CA TYR A 663 -13.61 2.31 -21.17
C TYR A 663 -14.71 3.27 -21.62
N GLY A 664 -14.40 4.36 -22.30
CA GLY A 664 -15.39 5.26 -22.88
C GLY A 664 -15.97 4.68 -24.16
N VAL A 665 -15.18 4.53 -25.20
CA VAL A 665 -15.65 3.98 -26.49
C VAL A 665 -16.05 2.51 -26.35
N GLY A 666 -15.24 1.68 -25.66
CA GLY A 666 -15.59 0.29 -25.38
C GLY A 666 -16.86 0.18 -24.53
N GLY A 667 -17.00 1.02 -23.49
CA GLY A 667 -18.21 1.11 -22.67
C GLY A 667 -19.44 1.56 -23.47
N LEU A 668 -19.27 2.37 -24.50
CA LEU A 668 -20.34 2.75 -25.41
C LEU A 668 -20.76 1.62 -26.32
N LEU A 669 -19.82 0.88 -26.90
CA LEU A 669 -20.11 -0.14 -27.94
C LEU A 669 -20.57 -1.50 -27.36
N VAL A 670 -19.93 -1.95 -26.26
CA VAL A 670 -20.23 -3.26 -25.67
C VAL A 670 -21.70 -3.46 -25.29
N PRO A 671 -22.40 -2.49 -24.72
CA PRO A 671 -23.81 -2.65 -24.37
C PRO A 671 -24.72 -2.82 -25.57
N PHE A 672 -24.43 -2.17 -26.72
CA PHE A 672 -25.23 -2.39 -27.95
C PHE A 672 -25.20 -3.85 -28.37
N VAL A 673 -24.02 -4.47 -28.34
CA VAL A 673 -23.87 -5.91 -28.65
C VAL A 673 -24.51 -6.76 -27.57
N GLY A 674 -24.27 -6.44 -26.29
CA GLY A 674 -24.77 -7.21 -25.15
C GLY A 674 -26.31 -7.20 -25.07
N ILE A 675 -26.94 -6.05 -25.21
CA ILE A 675 -28.41 -5.91 -25.21
C ILE A 675 -29.00 -6.67 -26.38
N LYS A 676 -28.41 -6.57 -27.59
CA LYS A 676 -28.87 -7.31 -28.75
C LYS A 676 -28.77 -8.82 -28.59
N LEU A 677 -27.66 -9.31 -28.02
CA LEU A 677 -27.50 -10.74 -27.74
C LEU A 677 -28.55 -11.25 -26.74
N ILE A 678 -28.85 -10.48 -25.69
CA ILE A 678 -29.88 -10.83 -24.71
C ILE A 678 -31.26 -10.85 -25.39
N ASP A 679 -31.56 -9.86 -26.23
CA ASP A 679 -32.80 -9.82 -27.01
C ASP A 679 -32.98 -11.08 -27.84
N LEU A 680 -31.95 -11.50 -28.57
CA LEU A 680 -31.97 -12.74 -29.35
C LEU A 680 -32.20 -13.99 -28.50
N ILE A 681 -31.60 -14.05 -27.32
CA ILE A 681 -31.80 -15.16 -26.38
C ILE A 681 -33.24 -15.17 -25.85
N LEU A 682 -33.79 -14.03 -25.48
CA LEU A 682 -35.18 -13.92 -25.00
C LEU A 682 -36.19 -14.36 -26.08
N VAL A 683 -35.94 -13.97 -27.31
CA VAL A 683 -36.75 -14.40 -28.47
C VAL A 683 -36.64 -15.90 -28.67
N ALA A 684 -35.43 -16.46 -28.66
CA ALA A 684 -35.20 -17.90 -28.82
C ALA A 684 -35.85 -18.76 -27.72
N LEU A 685 -35.92 -18.21 -26.50
CA LEU A 685 -36.57 -18.87 -25.36
C LEU A 685 -38.08 -18.63 -25.29
N HIS A 686 -38.67 -17.90 -26.24
CA HIS A 686 -40.08 -17.52 -26.27
C HIS A 686 -40.56 -16.80 -24.98
N VAL A 687 -39.65 -16.11 -24.29
CA VAL A 687 -39.95 -15.35 -23.06
C VAL A 687 -40.41 -13.94 -23.42
N ALA A 688 -40.09 -13.45 -24.59
CA ALA A 688 -40.49 -12.16 -25.13
C ALA A 688 -41.65 -12.34 -26.11
N GLY A 689 -42.82 -12.63 -25.56
CA GLY A 689 -44.07 -12.69 -26.31
C GLY A 689 -44.62 -11.31 -26.63
#